data_d32aabec7041f80b7783742a4c7ae62d
#
_entry.id   d32aabec7041f80b7783742a4c7ae62d
#
_cell.length_a   1.000
_cell.length_b   1.000
_cell.length_c   1.000
_cell.angle_alpha   90.00
_cell.angle_beta   90.00
_cell.angle_gamma   90.00
#
_symmetry.space_group_name_H-M   'P 1'
#
loop_
_entity.id
_entity.type
_entity.pdbx_description
1 polymer ?
#
loop_
_entity_poly.entity_id
_entity_poly.type
_entity_poly.pdbx_seq_one_letter_code
_entity_poly.pdbx_strand_id
1 'polypeptide(L)'
;MKTAEDPDKQRQRSRHQRLQMGRLVSVWWSTLVMLFFSLPEVDCMKESVPRVKLGYKELIHSRSVVPFVGSSEGQRFQTVLLDEERSRLLLGAKDHIYLLDPDNINKHPKKLSWPASRDRVDMCILAGKNPVTECANFIRVLHSYNRTHVYACGTGAFHPTCAFLEVKGHKEDSWLHLHSNTAESGRMKCPFDPHQPFASVLTDQYLYAGTASDFLGKDSTFSRSLGPPPDQQYIRTDISEDYWINEGKFISAHPIADTYNPDDDKIYFFFREASRDGSTTDKSVLSRVARICRNDVGGLRSLTNKWTTFLKARLVCSIPGPDGVDTHFDELQDVFLLPSRDERNPMVYGVFTTTSSIFKGSAVCVYNMEEIRAAFNGPYAHKEGPDHRWVEYEGRIPYPRPGTCPSRTYDPHIKTTKDFPDEVISFIRLHPLMYRSVHPVTGRPIFTRINTEYRLTQIVVDSVAAEDGQYAVMFLGTDMGSVLKVVSITQENWSTEEIILEELQVFKSPSPILNMEISSKQQQLFVGGSDGLVQVSLHRCHIYGQGCAECCLARDPYCAWDGTQCSRYIPASKRRARRQDIKHGDPSNHCWDTEDVLGRNVEEKVLYGVESNSSFLECVSKSQQALIRWFVLKPGADHRQEIKLDERVLITERGLLIRWLQRSDAGWYFCTSQEHSFTRTLLHLSLHVLERGQIQARQPAIRESSENPSVTEVRQRYKDYLGMLNGPTRSLDEYCETLWLKEKKQKQKGKWKHVQELRKSRNRRHH
;
A
#
# COMPACT_ATOMS: atom_id res chain seq x y z
N MET A 1 -86.56 31.73 -6.39
CA MET A 1 -86.93 30.32 -6.56
C MET A 1 -85.71 29.47 -6.47
N LYS A 2 -85.49 28.81 -5.33
CA LYS A 2 -84.39 27.84 -5.13
C LYS A 2 -84.99 26.49 -5.46
N THR A 3 -84.43 25.83 -6.51
CA THR A 3 -84.78 24.44 -6.83
C THR A 3 -83.94 23.55 -5.95
N ALA A 4 -84.55 22.70 -5.14
CA ALA A 4 -83.95 21.69 -4.30
C ALA A 4 -83.41 20.54 -5.18
N GLU A 5 -82.12 20.21 -5.08
CA GLU A 5 -81.55 19.03 -5.72
C GLU A 5 -81.85 17.76 -4.88
N ASP A 6 -82.21 16.72 -5.59
CA ASP A 6 -82.63 15.40 -5.12
C ASP A 6 -81.51 14.70 -4.30
N PRO A 7 -81.75 14.27 -3.06
CA PRO A 7 -80.75 13.64 -2.17
C PRO A 7 -80.15 12.35 -2.71
N ASP A 8 -80.78 11.64 -3.63
CA ASP A 8 -80.24 10.37 -4.19
C ASP A 8 -79.16 10.59 -5.24
N LYS A 9 -79.13 11.72 -5.94
CA LYS A 9 -78.08 12.09 -6.86
C LYS A 9 -76.81 12.48 -6.13
N GLN A 10 -76.88 13.05 -4.93
CA GLN A 10 -75.72 13.35 -4.09
C GLN A 10 -75.06 12.07 -3.52
N ARG A 11 -75.88 11.07 -3.17
CA ARG A 11 -75.35 9.76 -2.69
C ARG A 11 -74.64 8.95 -3.79
N GLN A 12 -75.15 8.99 -5.02
CA GLN A 12 -74.52 8.33 -6.16
C GLN A 12 -73.21 9.02 -6.57
N ARG A 13 -73.12 10.36 -6.54
CA ARG A 13 -71.87 11.10 -6.81
C ARG A 13 -70.83 10.84 -5.76
N SER A 14 -71.14 10.75 -4.49
CA SER A 14 -70.18 10.45 -3.39
C SER A 14 -69.70 9.02 -3.44
N ARG A 15 -70.48 8.04 -3.86
CA ARG A 15 -70.02 6.65 -4.09
C ARG A 15 -69.12 6.53 -5.30
N HIS A 16 -69.33 7.24 -6.38
CA HIS A 16 -68.52 7.24 -7.58
C HIS A 16 -67.15 7.91 -7.31
N GLN A 17 -67.12 9.00 -6.55
CA GLN A 17 -65.86 9.65 -6.13
C GLN A 17 -65.02 8.77 -5.16
N ARG A 18 -65.67 8.05 -4.23
CA ARG A 18 -64.95 7.10 -3.34
C ARG A 18 -64.40 5.89 -4.10
N LEU A 19 -65.07 5.38 -5.11
CA LEU A 19 -64.57 4.29 -5.97
C LEU A 19 -63.44 4.75 -6.91
N GLN A 20 -63.46 5.98 -7.41
CA GLN A 20 -62.39 6.56 -8.19
C GLN A 20 -61.14 6.86 -7.32
N MET A 21 -61.33 7.40 -6.10
CA MET A 21 -60.21 7.61 -5.17
C MET A 21 -59.59 6.29 -4.71
N GLY A 22 -60.38 5.24 -4.44
CA GLY A 22 -59.83 3.91 -4.09
C GLY A 22 -59.03 3.27 -5.23
N ARG A 23 -59.41 3.45 -6.50
CA ARG A 23 -58.67 2.99 -7.66
C ARG A 23 -57.40 3.82 -7.90
N LEU A 24 -57.41 5.12 -7.70
CA LEU A 24 -56.24 5.98 -7.79
C LEU A 24 -55.23 5.66 -6.70
N VAL A 25 -55.65 5.45 -5.46
CA VAL A 25 -54.78 5.07 -4.34
C VAL A 25 -54.16 3.69 -4.57
N SER A 26 -54.91 2.70 -5.08
CA SER A 26 -54.36 1.36 -5.37
C SER A 26 -53.34 1.37 -6.55
N VAL A 27 -53.57 2.22 -7.56
CA VAL A 27 -52.63 2.40 -8.67
C VAL A 27 -51.35 3.13 -8.19
N TRP A 28 -51.49 4.14 -7.31
CA TRP A 28 -50.33 4.81 -6.71
C TRP A 28 -49.51 3.88 -5.79
N TRP A 29 -50.16 3.02 -5.01
CA TRP A 29 -49.49 2.03 -4.19
C TRP A 29 -48.81 0.98 -5.05
N SER A 30 -49.40 0.47 -6.12
CA SER A 30 -48.74 -0.49 -7.01
C SER A 30 -47.60 0.14 -7.81
N THR A 31 -47.69 1.40 -8.23
CA THR A 31 -46.57 2.12 -8.87
C THR A 31 -45.46 2.46 -7.90
N LEU A 32 -45.80 2.80 -6.63
CA LEU A 32 -44.80 3.04 -5.59
C LEU A 32 -44.04 1.73 -5.22
N VAL A 33 -44.74 0.61 -5.12
CA VAL A 33 -44.15 -0.71 -4.88
C VAL A 33 -43.29 -1.15 -6.06
N MET A 34 -43.74 -0.93 -7.31
CA MET A 34 -42.92 -1.22 -8.51
C MET A 34 -41.71 -0.30 -8.60
N LEU A 35 -41.77 0.95 -8.17
CA LEU A 35 -40.63 1.87 -8.08
C LEU A 35 -39.62 1.43 -7.00
N PHE A 36 -40.07 0.83 -5.90
CA PHE A 36 -39.16 0.25 -4.88
C PHE A 36 -38.45 -1.04 -5.35
N PHE A 37 -39.09 -1.81 -6.26
CA PHE A 37 -38.45 -3.01 -6.85
C PHE A 37 -37.59 -2.69 -8.08
N SER A 38 -37.64 -1.47 -8.62
CA SER A 38 -36.80 -1.02 -9.74
C SER A 38 -35.69 -0.05 -9.31
N LEU A 39 -35.43 0.10 -8.00
CA LEU A 39 -34.16 0.69 -7.57
C LEU A 39 -33.06 -0.25 -8.04
N PRO A 40 -32.10 0.20 -8.87
CA PRO A 40 -30.92 -0.62 -9.14
C PRO A 40 -30.35 -0.98 -7.77
N GLU A 41 -30.03 -2.25 -7.57
CA GLU A 41 -29.17 -2.67 -6.46
C GLU A 41 -28.02 -1.68 -6.46
N VAL A 42 -27.97 -0.83 -5.44
CA VAL A 42 -26.77 -0.06 -5.16
C VAL A 42 -25.74 -1.12 -4.89
N ASP A 43 -24.94 -1.39 -5.90
CA ASP A 43 -23.80 -2.29 -5.82
C ASP A 43 -22.89 -1.66 -4.75
N CYS A 44 -23.16 -2.03 -3.50
CA CYS A 44 -22.32 -1.67 -2.38
C CYS A 44 -20.96 -2.19 -2.76
N MET A 45 -20.02 -1.31 -3.13
CA MET A 45 -18.67 -1.66 -3.55
C MET A 45 -18.13 -2.68 -2.57
N LYS A 46 -18.15 -3.94 -2.96
CA LYS A 46 -17.64 -5.04 -2.17
C LYS A 46 -16.15 -4.78 -2.02
N GLU A 47 -15.73 -4.41 -0.83
CA GLU A 47 -14.32 -4.18 -0.54
C GLU A 47 -13.53 -5.43 -0.93
N SER A 48 -12.57 -5.27 -1.84
CA SER A 48 -11.78 -6.41 -2.31
C SER A 48 -10.88 -6.90 -1.19
N VAL A 49 -11.04 -8.15 -0.79
CA VAL A 49 -10.28 -8.82 0.26
C VAL A 49 -8.98 -9.37 -0.34
N PRO A 50 -7.83 -9.31 0.35
CA PRO A 50 -6.62 -9.95 -0.14
C PRO A 50 -6.82 -11.47 -0.30
N ARG A 51 -6.29 -12.04 -1.40
CA ARG A 51 -6.35 -13.49 -1.61
C ARG A 51 -5.64 -14.24 -0.50
N VAL A 52 -4.45 -13.75 -0.12
CA VAL A 52 -3.63 -14.32 0.94
C VAL A 52 -3.14 -13.20 1.86
N LYS A 53 -3.27 -13.41 3.16
CA LYS A 53 -2.71 -12.54 4.20
C LYS A 53 -1.65 -13.30 4.97
N LEU A 54 -0.41 -12.77 5.00
CA LEU A 54 0.73 -13.40 5.65
C LEU A 54 1.24 -12.52 6.79
N GLY A 55 1.27 -13.10 7.97
CA GLY A 55 1.84 -12.46 9.15
C GLY A 55 3.37 -12.45 9.15
N TYR A 56 3.98 -11.55 9.93
CA TYR A 56 5.44 -11.42 10.03
C TYR A 56 6.15 -12.75 10.36
N LYS A 57 5.59 -13.55 11.27
CA LYS A 57 6.18 -14.85 11.66
C LYS A 57 6.21 -15.85 10.50
N GLU A 58 5.15 -15.89 9.69
CA GLU A 58 5.03 -16.77 8.52
C GLU A 58 6.01 -16.36 7.43
N LEU A 59 6.15 -15.05 7.20
CA LEU A 59 7.10 -14.49 6.22
C LEU A 59 8.55 -14.81 6.58
N ILE A 60 8.93 -14.75 7.85
CA ILE A 60 10.26 -15.15 8.33
C ILE A 60 10.48 -16.66 8.20
N HIS A 61 9.47 -17.49 8.55
CA HIS A 61 9.57 -18.94 8.46
C HIS A 61 9.73 -19.43 7.01
N SER A 62 8.98 -18.81 6.09
CA SER A 62 9.06 -19.10 4.65
C SER A 62 10.30 -18.52 3.97
N ARG A 63 11.13 -17.76 4.68
CA ARG A 63 12.27 -16.99 4.15
C ARG A 63 11.87 -16.03 3.01
N SER A 64 10.61 -15.63 2.97
CA SER A 64 10.09 -14.65 2.00
C SER A 64 10.50 -13.23 2.35
N VAL A 65 10.94 -13.01 3.58
CA VAL A 65 11.35 -11.73 4.14
C VAL A 65 12.66 -11.91 4.91
N VAL A 66 13.60 -11.00 4.65
CA VAL A 66 14.91 -10.92 5.34
C VAL A 66 15.02 -9.55 6.01
N PRO A 67 14.89 -9.45 7.33
CA PRO A 67 15.06 -8.19 8.03
C PRO A 67 16.53 -7.82 8.19
N PHE A 68 16.86 -6.54 8.03
CA PHE A 68 18.11 -5.93 8.40
C PHE A 68 17.86 -4.96 9.55
N VAL A 69 18.40 -5.25 10.70
CA VAL A 69 18.39 -4.36 11.84
C VAL A 69 19.80 -3.80 11.97
N GLY A 70 19.94 -2.49 11.80
CA GLY A 70 21.23 -1.83 11.97
C GLY A 70 21.80 -2.04 13.38
N SER A 71 22.99 -1.52 13.65
CA SER A 71 23.74 -1.75 14.89
C SER A 71 23.13 -1.12 16.16
N SER A 72 22.00 -0.42 16.09
CA SER A 72 21.30 0.20 17.22
C SER A 72 19.80 0.20 16.99
N GLU A 73 19.02 -0.05 18.04
CA GLU A 73 17.56 0.05 18.01
C GLU A 73 17.12 1.50 17.70
N GLY A 74 16.00 1.64 16.99
CA GLY A 74 15.40 2.95 16.67
C GLY A 74 16.05 3.69 15.51
N GLN A 75 16.76 3.02 14.62
CA GLN A 75 17.27 3.63 13.38
C GLN A 75 16.14 3.75 12.35
N ARG A 76 15.85 4.99 11.98
CA ARG A 76 14.86 5.33 10.97
C ARG A 76 15.49 5.23 9.58
N PHE A 77 15.05 4.26 8.78
CA PHE A 77 15.54 4.03 7.43
C PHE A 77 14.54 4.60 6.40
N GLN A 78 14.78 5.83 5.99
CA GLN A 78 13.88 6.52 5.06
C GLN A 78 14.56 6.98 3.76
N THR A 79 15.84 6.66 3.59
CA THR A 79 16.59 7.00 2.38
C THR A 79 17.31 5.74 1.91
N VAL A 80 16.90 5.24 0.77
CA VAL A 80 17.45 4.04 0.11
C VAL A 80 17.87 4.44 -1.28
N LEU A 81 19.06 4.01 -1.70
CA LEU A 81 19.54 4.15 -3.07
C LEU A 81 19.93 2.77 -3.59
N LEU A 82 19.16 2.26 -4.52
CA LEU A 82 19.44 1.01 -5.24
C LEU A 82 20.20 1.34 -6.53
N ASP A 83 21.43 0.82 -6.66
CA ASP A 83 22.25 0.89 -7.86
C ASP A 83 22.33 -0.52 -8.47
N GLU A 84 21.36 -0.84 -9.33
CA GLU A 84 21.26 -2.16 -9.96
C GLU A 84 22.41 -2.46 -10.92
N GLU A 85 22.98 -1.42 -11.56
CA GLU A 85 24.09 -1.62 -12.48
C GLU A 85 25.35 -2.13 -11.76
N ARG A 86 25.55 -1.69 -10.52
CA ARG A 86 26.72 -2.01 -9.72
C ARG A 86 26.42 -3.00 -8.60
N SER A 87 25.20 -3.53 -8.54
CA SER A 87 24.72 -4.43 -7.49
C SER A 87 25.04 -3.88 -6.10
N ARG A 88 24.60 -2.64 -5.81
CA ARG A 88 24.83 -1.95 -4.54
C ARG A 88 23.54 -1.37 -4.00
N LEU A 89 23.34 -1.52 -2.70
CA LEU A 89 22.25 -0.90 -1.96
C LEU A 89 22.85 0.01 -0.88
N LEU A 90 22.66 1.33 -0.99
CA LEU A 90 23.05 2.26 0.05
C LEU A 90 21.82 2.65 0.88
N LEU A 91 22.02 2.67 2.19
CA LEU A 91 20.96 2.94 3.15
C LEU A 91 21.37 4.10 4.05
N GLY A 92 20.60 5.18 4.03
CA GLY A 92 20.75 6.32 4.92
C GLY A 92 19.95 6.14 6.21
N ALA A 93 20.63 6.31 7.34
CA ALA A 93 20.08 6.17 8.68
C ALA A 93 20.47 7.33 9.58
N LYS A 94 20.08 7.27 10.85
CA LYS A 94 20.54 8.21 11.88
C LYS A 94 22.05 8.02 12.13
N ASP A 95 22.83 9.05 11.88
CA ASP A 95 24.29 9.13 12.08
C ASP A 95 25.13 8.10 11.30
N HIS A 96 24.51 7.37 10.34
CA HIS A 96 25.18 6.29 9.64
C HIS A 96 24.71 6.16 8.18
N ILE A 97 25.64 5.66 7.35
CA ILE A 97 25.34 5.17 6.00
C ILE A 97 25.79 3.70 5.93
N TYR A 98 24.94 2.83 5.41
CA TYR A 98 25.26 1.44 5.18
C TYR A 98 25.39 1.17 3.68
N LEU A 99 26.33 0.28 3.33
CA LEU A 99 26.44 -0.35 2.02
C LEU A 99 26.11 -1.83 2.18
N LEU A 100 25.08 -2.27 1.50
CA LEU A 100 24.53 -3.63 1.58
C LEU A 100 24.61 -4.30 0.21
N ASP A 101 24.65 -5.63 0.23
CA ASP A 101 24.51 -6.46 -0.96
C ASP A 101 23.00 -6.63 -1.26
N PRO A 102 22.49 -6.20 -2.42
CA PRO A 102 21.07 -6.33 -2.74
C PRO A 102 20.63 -7.77 -2.98
N ASP A 103 21.54 -8.73 -3.22
CA ASP A 103 21.19 -10.16 -3.27
C ASP A 103 20.88 -10.69 -1.86
N ASN A 104 21.59 -10.20 -0.83
CA ASN A 104 21.37 -10.54 0.57
C ASN A 104 21.87 -9.41 1.48
N ILE A 105 20.94 -8.62 2.01
CA ILE A 105 21.23 -7.42 2.80
C ILE A 105 22.01 -7.69 4.09
N ASN A 106 22.06 -8.94 4.58
CA ASN A 106 22.84 -9.33 5.77
C ASN A 106 24.23 -9.87 5.44
N LYS A 107 24.57 -9.98 4.13
CA LYS A 107 25.89 -10.46 3.72
C LYS A 107 26.89 -9.30 3.73
N HIS A 108 27.86 -9.35 4.65
CA HIS A 108 28.98 -8.39 4.77
C HIS A 108 28.58 -6.90 4.75
N PRO A 109 27.61 -6.44 5.58
CA PRO A 109 27.20 -5.04 5.59
C PRO A 109 28.38 -4.14 6.00
N LYS A 110 28.63 -3.08 5.22
CA LYS A 110 29.62 -2.06 5.57
C LYS A 110 28.91 -0.85 6.17
N LYS A 111 29.50 -0.28 7.19
CA LYS A 111 28.94 0.85 7.95
C LYS A 111 29.91 2.01 7.98
N LEU A 112 29.44 3.19 7.60
CA LEU A 112 30.12 4.46 7.76
C LEU A 112 29.43 5.29 8.83
N SER A 113 30.17 5.84 9.78
CA SER A 113 29.65 6.76 10.79
C SER A 113 29.80 8.21 10.33
N TRP A 114 28.70 8.97 10.41
CA TRP A 114 28.69 10.39 10.09
C TRP A 114 27.75 11.15 11.06
N PRO A 115 28.12 11.27 12.34
CA PRO A 115 27.31 11.99 13.35
C PRO A 115 27.39 13.51 13.16
N ALA A 116 26.40 14.23 13.69
CA ALA A 116 26.47 15.67 13.86
C ALA A 116 27.54 16.03 14.92
N SER A 117 28.17 17.21 14.80
CA SER A 117 29.12 17.68 15.81
C SER A 117 28.38 17.98 17.14
N ARG A 118 29.09 17.83 18.26
CA ARG A 118 28.52 18.08 19.60
C ARG A 118 27.91 19.47 19.71
N ASP A 119 28.64 20.49 19.26
CA ASP A 119 28.16 21.87 19.28
C ASP A 119 26.81 22.05 18.54
N ARG A 120 26.62 21.35 17.44
CA ARG A 120 25.37 21.38 16.68
C ARG A 120 24.23 20.67 17.40
N VAL A 121 24.52 19.54 18.04
CA VAL A 121 23.55 18.82 18.86
C VAL A 121 23.11 19.67 20.04
N ASP A 122 24.06 20.34 20.74
CA ASP A 122 23.76 21.21 21.86
C ASP A 122 22.92 22.43 21.45
N MET A 123 23.25 23.05 20.31
CA MET A 123 22.46 24.14 19.73
C MET A 123 21.05 23.73 19.36
N CYS A 124 20.89 22.52 18.81
CA CYS A 124 19.58 21.94 18.46
C CYS A 124 18.71 21.74 19.72
N ILE A 125 19.29 21.21 20.80
CA ILE A 125 18.60 21.00 22.08
C ILE A 125 18.22 22.35 22.70
N LEU A 126 19.12 23.34 22.69
CA LEU A 126 18.86 24.68 23.15
C LEU A 126 17.73 25.39 22.38
N ALA A 127 17.57 25.04 21.07
CA ALA A 127 16.46 25.51 20.25
C ALA A 127 15.13 24.80 20.55
N GLY A 128 15.07 23.94 21.57
CA GLY A 128 13.85 23.23 22.00
C GLY A 128 13.48 22.01 21.20
N LYS A 129 14.41 21.46 20.41
CA LYS A 129 14.21 20.26 19.60
C LYS A 129 14.45 18.98 20.41
N ASN A 130 13.83 17.87 19.99
CA ASN A 130 13.95 16.59 20.68
C ASN A 130 15.36 15.97 20.48
N PRO A 131 16.11 15.67 21.55
CA PRO A 131 17.47 15.14 21.44
C PRO A 131 17.56 13.75 20.81
N VAL A 132 16.51 12.93 20.90
CA VAL A 132 16.51 11.55 20.40
C VAL A 132 16.07 11.47 18.95
N THR A 133 14.99 12.19 18.62
CA THR A 133 14.29 12.05 17.32
C THR A 133 14.62 13.12 16.31
N GLU A 134 15.27 14.24 16.74
CA GLU A 134 15.52 15.39 15.88
C GLU A 134 16.97 15.85 15.86
N CYS A 135 17.67 15.88 17.04
CA CYS A 135 19.01 16.44 17.18
C CYS A 135 20.12 15.43 16.84
N ALA A 136 20.10 14.88 15.63
CA ALA A 136 21.11 13.99 15.10
C ALA A 136 21.33 14.26 13.60
N ASN A 137 22.25 13.56 12.98
CA ASN A 137 22.43 13.61 11.53
C ASN A 137 21.60 12.52 10.85
N PHE A 138 20.41 12.84 10.37
CA PHE A 138 19.58 11.94 9.57
C PHE A 138 19.94 12.09 8.09
N ILE A 139 20.39 11.00 7.46
CA ILE A 139 20.77 11.02 6.05
C ILE A 139 19.49 11.07 5.21
N ARG A 140 19.33 12.14 4.42
CA ARG A 140 18.13 12.41 3.62
C ARG A 140 18.37 12.42 2.12
N VAL A 141 19.62 12.56 1.68
CA VAL A 141 20.02 12.55 0.27
C VAL A 141 21.09 11.50 0.06
N LEU A 142 20.86 10.63 -0.90
CA LEU A 142 21.83 9.71 -1.48
C LEU A 142 21.56 9.65 -2.99
N HIS A 143 22.48 10.19 -3.81
CA HIS A 143 22.37 10.13 -5.26
C HIS A 143 23.68 9.67 -5.88
N SER A 144 23.62 8.74 -6.82
CA SER A 144 24.80 8.35 -7.61
C SER A 144 25.29 9.55 -8.43
N TYR A 145 26.51 10.03 -8.16
CA TYR A 145 27.12 11.13 -8.88
C TYR A 145 27.92 10.63 -10.09
N ASN A 146 28.68 9.58 -9.88
CA ASN A 146 29.41 8.85 -10.92
C ASN A 146 29.62 7.39 -10.49
N ARG A 147 30.50 6.67 -11.21
CA ARG A 147 30.74 5.24 -10.95
C ARG A 147 31.25 4.94 -9.54
N THR A 148 31.95 5.87 -8.89
CA THR A 148 32.63 5.67 -7.60
C THR A 148 32.15 6.63 -6.52
N HIS A 149 31.45 7.71 -6.86
CA HIS A 149 31.04 8.71 -5.92
C HIS A 149 29.51 8.80 -5.81
N VAL A 150 29.03 8.94 -4.58
CA VAL A 150 27.64 9.23 -4.21
C VAL A 150 27.61 10.58 -3.52
N TYR A 151 26.71 11.44 -3.93
CA TYR A 151 26.44 12.69 -3.24
C TYR A 151 25.47 12.43 -2.11
N ALA A 152 25.89 12.76 -0.90
CA ALA A 152 25.14 12.49 0.33
C ALA A 152 24.89 13.78 1.12
N CYS A 153 23.68 13.93 1.68
CA CYS A 153 23.40 15.00 2.63
C CYS A 153 22.62 14.47 3.83
N GLY A 154 22.88 15.09 4.98
CA GLY A 154 22.14 14.84 6.20
C GLY A 154 21.72 16.11 6.91
N THR A 155 20.78 15.99 7.85
CA THR A 155 20.17 17.11 8.60
C THR A 155 21.13 17.78 9.55
N GLY A 156 22.21 17.11 9.99
CA GLY A 156 23.27 17.65 10.83
C GLY A 156 22.80 18.31 12.12
N ALA A 157 21.75 17.77 12.77
CA ALA A 157 21.10 18.39 13.92
C ALA A 157 20.59 19.81 13.61
N PHE A 158 19.70 19.96 12.62
CA PHE A 158 19.17 21.22 12.09
C PHE A 158 20.24 22.14 11.47
N HIS A 159 21.36 21.56 11.07
CA HIS A 159 22.39 22.24 10.30
C HIS A 159 22.79 21.36 9.10
N PRO A 160 21.95 21.32 8.05
CA PRO A 160 22.13 20.38 6.95
C PRO A 160 23.49 20.54 6.29
N THR A 161 24.16 19.41 6.06
CA THR A 161 25.50 19.34 5.49
C THR A 161 25.53 18.28 4.40
N CYS A 162 26.21 18.57 3.29
CA CYS A 162 26.42 17.63 2.17
C CYS A 162 27.91 17.33 1.99
N ALA A 163 28.23 16.14 1.49
CA ALA A 163 29.58 15.74 1.15
C ALA A 163 29.55 14.60 0.10
N PHE A 164 30.68 14.37 -0.54
CA PHE A 164 30.86 13.21 -1.41
C PHE A 164 31.29 11.99 -0.59
N LEU A 165 30.65 10.88 -0.93
CA LEU A 165 30.93 9.55 -0.42
C LEU A 165 31.60 8.74 -1.54
N GLU A 166 32.78 8.23 -1.32
CA GLU A 166 33.46 7.34 -2.26
C GLU A 166 33.11 5.88 -1.94
N VAL A 167 32.70 5.14 -2.96
CA VAL A 167 32.36 3.72 -2.90
C VAL A 167 33.29 2.97 -3.85
N LYS A 168 34.28 2.26 -3.32
CA LYS A 168 35.24 1.46 -4.09
C LYS A 168 35.14 -0.02 -3.76
N GLY A 169 35.65 -0.84 -4.67
CA GLY A 169 35.67 -2.28 -4.55
C GLY A 169 34.45 -2.96 -5.11
N HIS A 170 34.47 -4.27 -5.16
CA HIS A 170 33.39 -5.10 -5.67
C HIS A 170 33.02 -6.13 -4.59
N LYS A 171 31.75 -6.23 -4.25
CA LYS A 171 31.20 -7.19 -3.27
C LYS A 171 31.94 -7.15 -1.91
N GLU A 172 32.68 -8.19 -1.56
CA GLU A 172 33.30 -8.38 -0.24
C GLU A 172 34.40 -7.37 0.05
N ASP A 173 35.17 -6.92 -0.98
CA ASP A 173 36.25 -5.94 -0.87
C ASP A 173 35.80 -4.49 -0.99
N SER A 174 34.48 -4.26 -1.00
CA SER A 174 33.94 -2.91 -1.07
C SER A 174 34.15 -2.11 0.22
N TRP A 175 34.45 -0.82 0.10
CA TRP A 175 34.58 0.10 1.22
C TRP A 175 33.94 1.45 0.96
N LEU A 176 33.61 2.14 2.05
CA LEU A 176 33.01 3.47 2.06
C LEU A 176 33.95 4.48 2.68
N HIS A 177 34.14 5.61 2.01
CA HIS A 177 34.92 6.73 2.54
C HIS A 177 34.19 8.05 2.33
N LEU A 178 34.05 8.83 3.41
CA LEU A 178 33.46 10.18 3.35
C LEU A 178 34.57 11.19 3.14
N HIS A 179 34.49 11.95 2.06
CA HIS A 179 35.40 13.05 1.78
C HIS A 179 35.01 14.29 2.58
N SER A 180 35.45 14.39 3.83
CA SER A 180 35.13 15.50 4.72
C SER A 180 35.64 16.86 4.21
N ASN A 181 36.67 16.88 3.38
CA ASN A 181 37.18 18.09 2.71
C ASN A 181 36.23 18.64 1.63
N THR A 182 35.23 17.85 1.21
CA THR A 182 34.17 18.27 0.27
C THR A 182 32.90 18.71 0.99
N ALA A 183 32.94 18.78 2.34
CA ALA A 183 31.76 19.16 3.12
C ALA A 183 31.32 20.58 2.80
N GLU A 184 30.07 20.74 2.47
CA GLU A 184 29.43 22.01 2.14
C GLU A 184 28.08 22.17 2.84
N SER A 185 27.57 23.43 2.87
CA SER A 185 26.25 23.69 3.42
C SER A 185 25.16 22.94 2.63
N GLY A 186 24.31 22.19 3.35
CA GLY A 186 23.15 21.51 2.80
C GLY A 186 21.89 22.37 2.72
N ARG A 187 21.97 23.67 3.06
CA ARG A 187 20.84 24.59 2.94
C ARG A 187 20.31 24.60 1.50
N MET A 188 19.00 24.52 1.31
CA MET A 188 18.30 24.36 0.01
C MET A 188 18.61 23.07 -0.76
N LYS A 189 19.35 22.13 -0.16
CA LYS A 189 19.69 20.81 -0.74
C LYS A 189 19.15 19.65 0.08
N CYS A 190 18.96 19.89 1.38
CA CYS A 190 18.55 18.90 2.36
C CYS A 190 17.66 19.58 3.42
N PRO A 191 16.65 18.92 3.96
CA PRO A 191 15.81 19.53 5.00
C PRO A 191 16.59 19.74 6.29
N PHE A 192 16.17 20.75 7.08
CA PHE A 192 16.64 20.97 8.44
C PHE A 192 16.04 19.91 9.39
N ASP A 193 14.72 19.71 9.27
CA ASP A 193 13.95 18.77 10.10
C ASP A 193 13.96 17.38 9.45
N PRO A 194 14.34 16.30 10.18
CA PRO A 194 14.33 14.94 9.67
C PRO A 194 12.92 14.42 9.31
N HIS A 195 11.86 15.04 9.80
CA HIS A 195 10.48 14.63 9.55
C HIS A 195 9.84 15.36 8.35
N GLN A 196 10.49 16.42 7.85
CA GLN A 196 9.94 17.21 6.76
C GLN A 196 9.86 16.40 5.46
N PRO A 197 8.71 16.41 4.74
CA PRO A 197 8.61 15.90 3.39
C PRO A 197 9.61 16.61 2.47
N PHE A 198 10.32 15.83 1.67
CA PHE A 198 11.45 16.28 0.89
C PHE A 198 11.57 15.48 -0.39
N ALA A 199 11.87 16.16 -1.49
CA ALA A 199 12.15 15.55 -2.78
C ALA A 199 13.44 16.09 -3.37
N SER A 200 14.24 15.23 -4.00
CA SER A 200 15.42 15.66 -4.74
C SER A 200 15.72 14.76 -5.92
N VAL A 201 16.40 15.31 -6.92
CA VAL A 201 16.96 14.57 -8.03
C VAL A 201 18.29 15.19 -8.46
N LEU A 202 19.27 14.33 -8.72
CA LEU A 202 20.57 14.73 -9.22
C LEU A 202 20.65 14.42 -10.73
N THR A 203 20.91 15.45 -11.53
CA THR A 203 21.14 15.30 -12.98
C THR A 203 22.16 16.32 -13.45
N ASP A 204 23.04 15.97 -14.38
CA ASP A 204 24.11 16.82 -14.91
C ASP A 204 24.97 17.53 -13.87
N GLN A 205 25.30 16.87 -12.80
CA GLN A 205 26.10 17.42 -11.68
C GLN A 205 25.35 18.45 -10.81
N TYR A 206 24.06 18.72 -11.08
CA TYR A 206 23.24 19.61 -10.28
C TYR A 206 22.19 18.84 -9.45
N LEU A 207 22.10 19.18 -8.18
CA LEU A 207 21.02 18.70 -7.33
C LEU A 207 19.84 19.68 -7.40
N TYR A 208 18.70 19.16 -7.83
CA TYR A 208 17.39 19.84 -7.69
C TYR A 208 16.75 19.35 -6.42
N ALA A 209 16.29 20.24 -5.57
CA ALA A 209 15.74 19.89 -4.26
C ALA A 209 14.53 20.74 -3.91
N GLY A 210 13.47 20.07 -3.49
CA GLY A 210 12.28 20.67 -2.88
C GLY A 210 12.36 20.52 -1.36
N THR A 211 12.55 21.63 -0.64
CA THR A 211 12.71 21.66 0.81
C THR A 211 12.37 23.04 1.39
N ALA A 212 12.31 23.17 2.72
CA ALA A 212 12.32 24.47 3.33
C ALA A 212 13.73 25.08 3.31
N SER A 213 13.81 26.38 3.05
CA SER A 213 15.06 27.13 3.03
C SER A 213 15.46 27.69 4.40
N ASP A 214 14.59 27.59 5.39
CA ASP A 214 14.72 28.13 6.73
C ASP A 214 14.63 27.07 7.83
N PHE A 215 15.14 27.40 9.00
CA PHE A 215 15.12 26.55 10.19
C PHE A 215 13.71 26.23 10.70
N LEU A 216 12.77 27.17 10.52
CA LEU A 216 11.39 27.00 10.98
C LEU A 216 10.52 26.16 10.04
N GLY A 217 11.04 25.84 8.85
CA GLY A 217 10.32 25.03 7.87
C GLY A 217 9.17 25.72 7.14
N LYS A 218 9.14 27.07 7.17
CA LYS A 218 8.05 27.88 6.60
C LYS A 218 8.27 28.20 5.11
N ASP A 219 9.52 28.48 4.71
CA ASP A 219 9.86 28.93 3.37
C ASP A 219 10.08 27.72 2.45
N SER A 220 9.00 27.13 1.95
CA SER A 220 9.06 26.02 1.01
C SER A 220 9.55 26.46 -0.35
N THR A 221 10.67 25.89 -0.82
CA THR A 221 11.26 26.22 -2.11
C THR A 221 11.66 24.99 -2.90
N PHE A 222 11.61 25.10 -4.24
CA PHE A 222 12.27 24.19 -5.16
C PHE A 222 13.47 24.90 -5.75
N SER A 223 14.66 24.33 -5.61
CA SER A 223 15.91 25.02 -5.91
C SER A 223 16.93 24.13 -6.63
N ARG A 224 17.88 24.77 -7.29
CA ARG A 224 19.10 24.17 -7.87
C ARG A 224 20.28 25.08 -7.62
N SER A 225 21.45 24.51 -7.34
CA SER A 225 22.69 25.29 -7.28
C SER A 225 23.18 25.73 -8.65
N LEU A 226 23.79 26.90 -8.72
CA LEU A 226 24.46 27.47 -9.89
C LEU A 226 25.95 27.55 -9.59
N GLY A 227 26.78 26.77 -10.26
CA GLY A 227 28.23 26.78 -10.12
C GLY A 227 28.79 26.00 -8.93
N PRO A 228 30.12 25.85 -8.87
CA PRO A 228 30.81 25.12 -7.82
C PRO A 228 30.95 25.96 -6.53
N PRO A 229 31.15 25.30 -5.36
CA PRO A 229 31.59 26.00 -4.13
C PRO A 229 32.95 26.72 -4.34
N PRO A 230 33.27 27.82 -3.58
CA PRO A 230 32.46 28.39 -2.48
C PRO A 230 31.42 29.42 -2.89
N ASP A 231 31.46 29.94 -4.11
CA ASP A 231 30.60 31.05 -4.60
C ASP A 231 29.28 30.53 -5.17
N GLN A 232 28.76 29.47 -4.58
CA GLN A 232 27.56 28.79 -5.04
C GLN A 232 26.32 29.68 -4.92
N GLN A 233 25.77 30.09 -6.05
CA GLN A 233 24.47 30.75 -6.12
C GLN A 233 23.37 29.71 -6.31
N TYR A 234 22.17 30.05 -5.91
CA TYR A 234 20.99 29.19 -6.07
C TYR A 234 19.96 29.89 -6.94
N ILE A 235 19.37 29.14 -7.85
CA ILE A 235 18.10 29.49 -8.48
C ILE A 235 16.98 28.75 -7.75
N ARG A 236 15.88 29.43 -7.46
CA ARG A 236 14.78 28.90 -6.65
C ARG A 236 13.43 29.47 -7.03
N THR A 237 12.35 28.87 -6.53
CA THR A 237 11.01 29.45 -6.56
C THR A 237 10.97 30.75 -5.73
N ASP A 238 10.10 31.67 -6.12
CA ASP A 238 9.89 32.90 -5.35
C ASP A 238 9.09 32.61 -4.08
N ILE A 239 9.60 33.05 -2.93
CA ILE A 239 8.97 32.89 -1.61
C ILE A 239 8.22 34.13 -1.17
N SER A 240 8.38 35.26 -1.89
CA SER A 240 7.70 36.52 -1.54
C SER A 240 6.20 36.48 -1.83
N GLU A 241 5.77 35.57 -2.68
CA GLU A 241 4.40 35.43 -3.13
C GLU A 241 3.88 34.00 -2.86
N ASP A 242 2.80 33.87 -2.12
CA ASP A 242 2.22 32.59 -1.72
C ASP A 242 1.58 31.81 -2.89
N TYR A 243 1.35 32.42 -4.04
CA TYR A 243 0.82 31.73 -5.20
C TYR A 243 1.85 30.90 -5.97
N TRP A 244 3.14 31.02 -5.70
CA TRP A 244 4.13 30.12 -6.28
C TRP A 244 4.08 28.77 -5.58
N ILE A 245 4.36 28.70 -4.29
CA ILE A 245 4.24 27.50 -3.46
C ILE A 245 3.83 27.95 -2.05
N ASN A 246 2.67 27.53 -1.59
CA ASN A 246 2.15 27.87 -0.27
C ASN A 246 2.21 26.65 0.68
N GLU A 247 3.04 26.75 1.73
CA GLU A 247 3.23 25.64 2.70
C GLU A 247 3.51 24.28 2.01
N GLY A 248 4.37 24.31 0.98
CA GLY A 248 4.62 23.16 0.10
C GLY A 248 5.26 21.98 0.81
N LYS A 249 4.75 20.79 0.52
CA LYS A 249 5.30 19.49 0.96
C LYS A 249 5.71 18.71 -0.28
N PHE A 250 7.01 18.62 -0.54
CA PHE A 250 7.54 17.97 -1.74
C PHE A 250 7.54 16.45 -1.58
N ILE A 251 7.16 15.74 -2.64
CA ILE A 251 6.97 14.28 -2.65
C ILE A 251 8.01 13.61 -3.53
N SER A 252 8.14 14.02 -4.81
CA SER A 252 9.12 13.47 -5.72
C SER A 252 9.55 14.46 -6.81
N ALA A 253 10.70 14.22 -7.45
CA ALA A 253 11.19 15.04 -8.56
C ALA A 253 11.88 14.13 -9.61
N HIS A 254 11.59 14.37 -10.89
CA HIS A 254 12.03 13.53 -11.99
C HIS A 254 12.44 14.35 -13.21
N PRO A 255 13.59 14.03 -13.84
CA PRO A 255 13.95 14.57 -15.16
C PRO A 255 13.14 13.84 -16.23
N ILE A 256 12.35 14.57 -17.01
CA ILE A 256 11.56 14.01 -18.12
C ILE A 256 11.72 14.94 -19.31
N ALA A 257 12.16 14.40 -20.43
CA ALA A 257 12.23 15.13 -21.69
C ALA A 257 10.83 15.32 -22.29
N ASP A 258 10.50 16.54 -22.73
CA ASP A 258 9.22 16.79 -23.40
C ASP A 258 9.32 16.50 -24.90
N THR A 259 10.48 16.76 -25.50
CA THR A 259 10.77 16.55 -26.93
C THR A 259 12.11 15.82 -27.11
N TYR A 260 12.52 15.58 -28.36
CA TYR A 260 13.86 15.04 -28.65
C TYR A 260 14.97 16.11 -28.58
N ASN A 261 14.61 17.38 -28.37
CA ASN A 261 15.59 18.45 -28.23
C ASN A 261 16.03 18.55 -26.76
N PRO A 262 17.33 18.34 -26.41
CA PRO A 262 17.83 18.46 -25.06
C PRO A 262 17.62 19.84 -24.42
N ASP A 263 17.49 20.89 -25.22
CA ASP A 263 17.20 22.25 -24.74
C ASP A 263 15.80 22.31 -24.05
N ASP A 264 14.91 21.39 -24.42
CA ASP A 264 13.54 21.30 -23.90
C ASP A 264 13.37 20.31 -22.76
N ASP A 265 14.48 19.80 -22.22
CA ASP A 265 14.45 18.93 -21.04
C ASP A 265 13.92 19.67 -19.81
N LYS A 266 13.07 19.00 -19.06
CA LYS A 266 12.40 19.57 -17.89
C LYS A 266 12.60 18.73 -16.65
N ILE A 267 12.52 19.38 -15.50
CA ILE A 267 12.35 18.72 -14.21
C ILE A 267 10.89 18.87 -13.81
N TYR A 268 10.20 17.73 -13.70
CA TYR A 268 8.88 17.65 -13.14
C TYR A 268 8.99 17.31 -11.66
N PHE A 269 8.23 18.01 -10.81
CA PHE A 269 8.17 17.67 -9.39
C PHE A 269 6.74 17.71 -8.88
N PHE A 270 6.51 16.79 -7.95
CA PHE A 270 5.20 16.54 -7.38
C PHE A 270 5.20 16.99 -5.92
N PHE A 271 4.15 17.69 -5.53
CA PHE A 271 4.04 18.23 -4.18
C PHE A 271 2.57 18.45 -3.81
N ARG A 272 2.32 18.71 -2.57
CA ARG A 272 1.04 19.21 -2.07
C ARG A 272 1.23 20.57 -1.41
N GLU A 273 0.24 21.41 -1.52
CA GLU A 273 0.26 22.77 -0.96
C GLU A 273 -1.07 23.13 -0.31
N ALA A 274 -1.05 24.08 0.62
CA ALA A 274 -2.25 24.69 1.15
C ALA A 274 -2.85 25.64 0.09
N SER A 275 -4.15 25.53 -0.15
CA SER A 275 -4.90 26.46 -1.00
C SER A 275 -5.98 27.16 -0.18
N ARG A 276 -6.17 28.44 -0.50
CA ARG A 276 -7.29 29.22 -0.01
C ARG A 276 -8.15 29.59 -1.22
N ASP A 277 -9.01 28.67 -1.64
CA ASP A 277 -9.97 28.93 -2.70
C ASP A 277 -11.33 29.29 -2.08
N GLY A 278 -11.71 30.58 -2.24
CA GLY A 278 -13.04 31.05 -1.87
C GLY A 278 -13.22 31.46 -0.40
N SER A 279 -14.47 31.73 -0.07
CA SER A 279 -14.94 32.33 1.20
C SER A 279 -14.88 31.43 2.43
N THR A 280 -14.35 30.22 2.32
CA THR A 280 -14.22 29.29 3.46
C THR A 280 -12.97 29.59 4.25
N THR A 281 -13.12 29.70 5.57
CA THR A 281 -12.04 29.87 6.54
C THR A 281 -11.10 28.66 6.61
N ASP A 282 -11.47 27.54 5.99
CA ASP A 282 -10.74 26.29 6.03
C ASP A 282 -9.67 26.20 4.92
N LYS A 283 -8.43 25.95 5.33
CA LYS A 283 -7.33 25.66 4.41
C LYS A 283 -7.60 24.28 3.78
N SER A 284 -7.77 24.22 2.46
CA SER A 284 -7.76 22.98 1.70
C SER A 284 -6.32 22.60 1.32
N VAL A 285 -6.04 21.31 1.25
CA VAL A 285 -4.78 20.79 0.70
C VAL A 285 -5.03 20.37 -0.73
N LEU A 286 -4.14 20.74 -1.65
CA LEU A 286 -4.23 20.36 -3.06
C LEU A 286 -2.94 19.70 -3.52
N SER A 287 -3.08 18.64 -4.32
CA SER A 287 -1.96 17.97 -4.98
C SER A 287 -1.60 18.67 -6.28
N ARG A 288 -0.30 18.83 -6.52
CA ARG A 288 0.25 19.59 -7.65
C ARG A 288 1.33 18.79 -8.40
N VAL A 289 1.38 19.01 -9.68
CA VAL A 289 2.57 18.78 -10.51
C VAL A 289 3.11 20.11 -10.99
N ALA A 290 4.42 20.32 -10.88
CA ALA A 290 5.07 21.50 -11.44
C ALA A 290 6.21 21.09 -12.37
N ARG A 291 6.62 22.01 -13.23
CA ARG A 291 7.76 21.82 -14.11
C ARG A 291 8.61 23.08 -14.22
N ILE A 292 9.89 22.89 -14.47
CA ILE A 292 10.87 23.92 -14.80
C ILE A 292 11.76 23.44 -15.94
N CYS A 293 12.31 24.35 -16.71
CA CYS A 293 13.31 24.02 -17.71
C CYS A 293 14.66 23.74 -17.04
N ARG A 294 15.35 22.71 -17.50
CA ARG A 294 16.64 22.29 -16.98
C ARG A 294 17.74 23.34 -17.23
N ASN A 295 17.64 24.09 -18.33
CA ASN A 295 18.55 25.17 -18.74
C ASN A 295 18.15 26.56 -18.23
N ASP A 296 17.16 26.67 -17.30
CA ASP A 296 16.78 27.95 -16.67
C ASP A 296 17.90 28.46 -15.75
N VAL A 297 18.34 29.70 -15.95
CA VAL A 297 19.36 30.37 -15.15
C VAL A 297 18.84 31.65 -14.50
N GLY A 298 17.52 31.84 -14.48
CA GLY A 298 16.85 33.02 -13.93
C GLY A 298 16.79 34.20 -14.91
N GLY A 299 16.09 35.23 -14.51
CA GLY A 299 15.94 36.44 -15.31
C GLY A 299 17.11 37.40 -15.17
N LEU A 300 17.21 38.36 -16.08
CA LEU A 300 18.29 39.37 -16.13
C LEU A 300 18.03 40.52 -15.15
N ARG A 301 16.84 41.12 -15.17
CA ARG A 301 16.46 42.30 -14.34
C ARG A 301 15.46 41.96 -13.30
N SER A 302 14.44 41.19 -13.62
CA SER A 302 13.42 40.65 -12.72
C SER A 302 13.59 39.14 -12.59
N LEU A 303 13.15 38.52 -11.52
CA LEU A 303 13.35 37.13 -11.19
C LEU A 303 14.83 36.69 -11.21
N THR A 304 15.75 37.59 -10.86
CA THR A 304 17.17 37.28 -10.71
C THR A 304 17.33 36.20 -9.63
N ASN A 305 18.02 35.10 -9.96
CA ASN A 305 18.15 33.93 -9.09
C ASN A 305 16.81 33.26 -8.73
N LYS A 306 15.78 33.47 -9.53
CA LYS A 306 14.47 32.83 -9.43
C LYS A 306 14.15 32.11 -10.75
N TRP A 307 13.36 31.04 -10.68
CA TRP A 307 12.87 30.36 -11.88
C TRP A 307 12.05 31.31 -12.76
N THR A 308 12.31 31.28 -14.06
CA THR A 308 11.55 32.05 -15.06
C THR A 308 10.64 31.16 -15.90
N THR A 309 10.72 29.84 -15.72
CA THR A 309 9.96 28.84 -16.46
C THR A 309 9.03 27.99 -15.58
N PHE A 310 8.93 28.34 -14.29
CA PHE A 310 8.11 27.61 -13.32
C PHE A 310 6.62 27.70 -13.66
N LEU A 311 5.99 26.55 -13.82
CA LEU A 311 4.54 26.40 -13.94
C LEU A 311 4.09 25.23 -13.07
N LYS A 312 2.86 25.32 -12.53
CA LYS A 312 2.20 24.24 -11.77
C LYS A 312 0.79 23.97 -12.27
N ALA A 313 0.30 22.75 -12.11
CA ALA A 313 -1.07 22.32 -12.41
C ALA A 313 -1.62 21.46 -11.27
N ARG A 314 -2.95 21.43 -11.11
CA ARG A 314 -3.60 20.57 -10.12
C ARG A 314 -3.63 19.12 -10.62
N LEU A 315 -3.28 18.16 -9.76
CA LEU A 315 -3.57 16.74 -9.94
C LEU A 315 -4.87 16.42 -9.26
N VAL A 316 -5.81 15.80 -9.98
CA VAL A 316 -7.11 15.37 -9.44
C VAL A 316 -7.11 13.86 -9.30
N CYS A 317 -7.49 13.37 -8.13
CA CYS A 317 -7.80 11.96 -7.88
C CYS A 317 -9.12 11.92 -7.12
N SER A 318 -10.21 11.55 -7.80
CA SER A 318 -11.57 11.59 -7.26
C SER A 318 -12.42 10.42 -7.73
N ILE A 319 -13.44 10.08 -6.95
CA ILE A 319 -14.50 9.14 -7.30
C ILE A 319 -15.75 9.96 -7.53
N PRO A 320 -16.41 9.86 -8.72
CA PRO A 320 -17.67 10.51 -8.97
C PRO A 320 -18.76 10.02 -8.00
N GLY A 321 -19.40 10.95 -7.32
CA GLY A 321 -20.54 10.65 -6.44
C GLY A 321 -21.86 10.55 -7.18
N PRO A 322 -22.88 9.86 -6.63
CA PRO A 322 -24.20 9.71 -7.24
C PRO A 322 -24.93 11.02 -7.43
N ASP A 323 -24.63 12.03 -6.61
CA ASP A 323 -25.24 13.36 -6.64
C ASP A 323 -24.47 14.35 -7.53
N GLY A 324 -23.49 13.86 -8.31
CA GLY A 324 -22.60 14.69 -9.13
C GLY A 324 -21.53 15.44 -8.32
N VAL A 325 -21.38 15.13 -7.04
CA VAL A 325 -20.32 15.66 -6.18
C VAL A 325 -19.22 14.62 -6.03
N ASP A 326 -18.01 14.98 -6.49
CA ASP A 326 -16.86 14.09 -6.42
C ASP A 326 -16.31 13.95 -5.00
N THR A 327 -15.96 12.74 -4.63
CA THR A 327 -15.13 12.49 -3.43
C THR A 327 -13.66 12.58 -3.81
N HIS A 328 -12.99 13.61 -3.31
CA HIS A 328 -11.59 13.89 -3.61
C HIS A 328 -10.62 13.25 -2.62
N PHE A 329 -9.50 12.74 -3.15
CA PHE A 329 -8.31 12.34 -2.40
C PHE A 329 -7.22 13.38 -2.69
N ASP A 330 -7.13 14.41 -1.84
CA ASP A 330 -6.35 15.62 -2.13
C ASP A 330 -4.91 15.58 -1.62
N GLU A 331 -4.56 14.60 -0.75
CA GLU A 331 -3.22 14.48 -0.20
C GLU A 331 -2.37 13.46 -0.95
N LEU A 332 -1.51 13.91 -1.85
CA LEU A 332 -0.50 13.08 -2.48
C LEU A 332 0.53 12.59 -1.46
N GLN A 333 0.72 11.28 -1.36
CA GLN A 333 1.66 10.65 -0.43
C GLN A 333 2.94 10.21 -1.11
N ASP A 334 2.84 9.62 -2.32
CA ASP A 334 3.99 9.12 -3.07
C ASP A 334 3.69 9.08 -4.57
N VAL A 335 4.76 9.09 -5.39
CA VAL A 335 4.69 9.01 -6.86
C VAL A 335 5.76 8.07 -7.39
N PHE A 336 5.36 7.16 -8.25
CA PHE A 336 6.23 6.25 -8.98
C PHE A 336 6.08 6.43 -10.49
N LEU A 337 7.20 6.53 -11.21
CA LEU A 337 7.20 6.56 -12.67
C LEU A 337 7.51 5.17 -13.23
N LEU A 338 6.52 4.57 -13.86
CA LEU A 338 6.72 3.31 -14.58
C LEU A 338 7.24 3.61 -15.99
N PRO A 339 8.47 3.20 -16.33
CA PRO A 339 9.03 3.43 -17.67
C PRO A 339 8.16 2.79 -18.75
N SER A 340 7.99 3.48 -19.87
CA SER A 340 7.36 2.95 -21.06
C SER A 340 8.42 2.70 -22.16
N ARG A 341 7.99 2.23 -23.33
CA ARG A 341 8.88 2.08 -24.50
C ARG A 341 9.48 3.42 -24.97
N ASP A 342 8.74 4.50 -24.81
CA ASP A 342 9.22 5.86 -25.05
C ASP A 342 9.56 6.49 -23.70
N GLU A 343 10.83 6.69 -23.41
CA GLU A 343 11.34 7.26 -22.15
C GLU A 343 10.73 8.62 -21.80
N ARG A 344 10.21 9.35 -22.80
CA ARG A 344 9.50 10.62 -22.59
C ARG A 344 8.09 10.46 -22.03
N ASN A 345 7.51 9.27 -22.14
CA ASN A 345 6.13 8.99 -21.78
C ASN A 345 6.00 7.91 -20.70
N PRO A 346 6.66 8.06 -19.53
CA PRO A 346 6.40 7.17 -18.41
C PRO A 346 4.96 7.31 -17.94
N MET A 347 4.41 6.22 -17.37
CA MET A 347 3.15 6.27 -16.66
C MET A 347 3.39 6.74 -15.23
N VAL A 348 2.62 7.72 -14.77
CA VAL A 348 2.76 8.33 -13.43
C VAL A 348 1.72 7.72 -12.50
N TYR A 349 2.17 6.92 -11.54
CA TYR A 349 1.33 6.35 -10.48
C TYR A 349 1.42 7.21 -9.24
N GLY A 350 0.29 7.65 -8.70
CA GLY A 350 0.25 8.45 -7.48
C GLY A 350 -0.62 7.81 -6.41
N VAL A 351 -0.12 7.79 -5.17
CA VAL A 351 -0.90 7.42 -3.98
C VAL A 351 -1.45 8.68 -3.34
N PHE A 352 -2.74 8.69 -3.11
CA PHE A 352 -3.47 9.81 -2.52
C PHE A 352 -4.26 9.36 -1.30
N THR A 353 -4.44 10.26 -0.34
CA THR A 353 -5.30 10.05 0.83
C THR A 353 -6.27 11.21 1.01
N THR A 354 -7.34 10.95 1.76
CA THR A 354 -8.28 12.01 2.14
C THR A 354 -7.70 12.86 3.26
N THR A 355 -8.01 14.15 3.23
CA THR A 355 -7.63 15.12 4.29
C THR A 355 -8.48 14.92 5.56
N SER A 356 -9.69 14.36 5.41
CA SER A 356 -10.63 14.17 6.51
C SER A 356 -10.12 13.16 7.55
N SER A 357 -10.27 13.50 8.82
CA SER A 357 -10.03 12.58 9.94
C SER A 357 -11.20 11.60 10.16
N ILE A 358 -12.40 11.97 9.71
CA ILE A 358 -13.64 11.17 9.87
C ILE A 358 -13.73 10.15 8.74
N PHE A 359 -13.54 10.58 7.49
CA PHE A 359 -13.53 9.73 6.32
C PHE A 359 -12.09 9.37 5.95
N LYS A 360 -11.66 8.16 6.32
CA LYS A 360 -10.33 7.66 5.98
C LYS A 360 -10.38 6.94 4.64
N GLY A 361 -9.74 7.52 3.64
CA GLY A 361 -9.65 6.94 2.31
C GLY A 361 -8.24 7.02 1.75
N SER A 362 -7.86 6.03 0.95
CA SER A 362 -6.64 6.00 0.15
C SER A 362 -6.98 5.57 -1.27
N ALA A 363 -6.30 6.13 -2.25
CA ALA A 363 -6.53 5.83 -3.66
C ALA A 363 -5.22 5.81 -4.45
N VAL A 364 -5.17 5.03 -5.53
CA VAL A 364 -4.12 5.09 -6.52
C VAL A 364 -4.70 5.61 -7.82
N CYS A 365 -4.18 6.74 -8.29
CA CYS A 365 -4.52 7.33 -9.59
C CYS A 365 -3.33 7.23 -10.56
N VAL A 366 -3.61 7.03 -11.85
CA VAL A 366 -2.59 6.89 -12.90
C VAL A 366 -2.79 7.98 -13.94
N TYR A 367 -1.69 8.65 -14.29
CA TYR A 367 -1.66 9.71 -15.28
C TYR A 367 -0.66 9.38 -16.37
N ASN A 368 -0.93 9.85 -17.58
CA ASN A 368 0.04 9.83 -18.66
C ASN A 368 0.72 11.21 -18.85
N MET A 369 1.91 11.22 -19.42
CA MET A 369 2.63 12.47 -19.66
C MET A 369 2.00 13.34 -20.73
N GLU A 370 1.20 12.77 -21.61
CA GLU A 370 0.49 13.50 -22.66
C GLU A 370 -0.57 14.44 -22.04
N GLU A 371 -1.38 13.94 -21.10
CA GLU A 371 -2.37 14.76 -20.38
C GLU A 371 -1.69 15.80 -19.48
N ILE A 372 -0.57 15.45 -18.85
CA ILE A 372 0.21 16.41 -18.04
C ILE A 372 0.71 17.54 -18.96
N ARG A 373 1.32 17.23 -20.11
CA ARG A 373 1.78 18.25 -21.07
C ARG A 373 0.63 19.06 -21.65
N ALA A 374 -0.53 18.44 -21.93
CA ALA A 374 -1.72 19.11 -22.41
C ALA A 374 -2.22 20.16 -21.39
N ALA A 375 -2.17 19.86 -20.11
CA ALA A 375 -2.52 20.82 -19.06
C ALA A 375 -1.56 22.04 -19.08
N PHE A 376 -0.25 21.81 -19.21
CA PHE A 376 0.75 22.89 -19.27
C PHE A 376 0.73 23.69 -20.58
N ASN A 377 0.19 23.13 -21.64
CA ASN A 377 -0.03 23.82 -22.92
C ASN A 377 -1.42 24.48 -23.01
N GLY A 378 -2.25 24.28 -22.00
CA GLY A 378 -3.59 24.85 -21.87
C GLY A 378 -3.59 26.31 -21.37
N PRO A 379 -4.75 26.85 -21.00
CA PRO A 379 -4.87 28.21 -20.50
C PRO A 379 -4.20 28.40 -19.14
N TYR A 380 -3.76 29.64 -18.87
CA TYR A 380 -3.25 30.03 -17.55
C TYR A 380 -4.41 30.40 -16.62
N ALA A 381 -4.16 30.34 -15.35
CA ALA A 381 -5.05 30.87 -14.34
C ALA A 381 -4.52 32.18 -13.74
N HIS A 382 -5.43 33.06 -13.29
CA HIS A 382 -5.09 34.25 -12.54
C HIS A 382 -6.05 34.44 -11.36
N LYS A 383 -5.64 35.22 -10.36
CA LYS A 383 -6.49 35.56 -9.21
C LYS A 383 -7.35 36.77 -9.52
N GLU A 384 -8.67 36.64 -9.39
CA GLU A 384 -9.62 37.71 -9.62
C GLU A 384 -10.45 38.02 -8.37
N GLY A 385 -10.75 39.32 -8.21
CA GLY A 385 -11.69 39.81 -7.19
C GLY A 385 -11.14 39.79 -5.76
N PRO A 386 -11.95 40.29 -4.79
CA PRO A 386 -11.56 40.35 -3.39
C PRO A 386 -11.42 38.98 -2.74
N ASP A 387 -12.08 37.96 -3.29
CA ASP A 387 -12.05 36.57 -2.80
C ASP A 387 -10.82 35.79 -3.30
N HIS A 388 -9.97 36.42 -4.12
CA HIS A 388 -8.77 35.81 -4.69
C HIS A 388 -9.00 34.46 -5.37
N ARG A 389 -10.16 34.28 -6.02
CA ARG A 389 -10.50 33.04 -6.74
C ARG A 389 -9.66 32.89 -8.01
N TRP A 390 -9.20 31.69 -8.28
CA TRP A 390 -8.52 31.35 -9.53
C TRP A 390 -9.52 31.19 -10.68
N VAL A 391 -9.34 31.96 -11.75
CA VAL A 391 -10.15 31.95 -12.97
C VAL A 391 -9.26 31.79 -14.20
N GLU A 392 -9.84 31.43 -15.33
CA GLU A 392 -9.12 31.36 -16.60
C GLU A 392 -8.63 32.75 -17.05
N TYR A 393 -7.39 32.84 -17.50
CA TYR A 393 -6.83 34.06 -18.05
C TYR A 393 -7.18 34.19 -19.52
N GLU A 394 -8.02 35.14 -19.87
CA GLU A 394 -8.47 35.44 -21.23
C GLU A 394 -7.64 36.51 -21.97
N GLY A 395 -6.65 37.08 -21.31
CA GLY A 395 -5.82 38.15 -21.84
C GLY A 395 -4.76 37.67 -22.86
N ARG A 396 -4.02 38.65 -23.43
CA ARG A 396 -2.93 38.35 -24.34
C ARG A 396 -1.78 37.60 -23.67
N ILE A 397 -1.36 36.48 -24.26
CA ILE A 397 -0.19 35.72 -23.84
C ILE A 397 1.04 36.27 -24.56
N PRO A 398 2.14 36.65 -23.87
CA PRO A 398 3.34 37.15 -24.50
C PRO A 398 4.11 36.06 -25.24
N TYR A 399 5.02 36.47 -26.13
CA TYR A 399 5.92 35.58 -26.87
C TYR A 399 7.38 35.78 -26.37
N PRO A 400 8.15 34.69 -26.19
CA PRO A 400 7.74 33.28 -26.27
C PRO A 400 6.73 32.94 -25.19
N ARG A 401 5.94 31.87 -25.42
CA ARG A 401 4.95 31.42 -24.44
C ARG A 401 5.62 31.20 -23.09
N PRO A 402 5.12 31.81 -21.97
CA PRO A 402 5.69 31.64 -20.66
C PRO A 402 5.80 30.14 -20.24
N GLY A 403 6.92 29.74 -19.66
CA GLY A 403 7.22 28.35 -19.33
C GLY A 403 7.82 27.52 -20.50
N THR A 404 8.10 28.12 -21.63
CA THR A 404 8.88 27.50 -22.70
C THR A 404 10.37 27.58 -22.37
N CYS A 405 11.13 26.54 -22.72
CA CYS A 405 12.57 26.53 -22.53
C CYS A 405 13.29 27.32 -23.57
N PRO A 406 14.35 28.10 -23.22
CA PRO A 406 15.16 28.77 -24.21
C PRO A 406 15.88 27.75 -25.09
N SER A 407 15.80 27.90 -26.40
CA SER A 407 16.45 27.01 -27.36
C SER A 407 16.87 27.76 -28.59
N ARG A 408 18.15 27.65 -28.95
CA ARG A 408 18.72 28.23 -30.19
C ARG A 408 18.11 27.60 -31.45
N THR A 409 17.58 26.41 -31.33
CA THR A 409 16.94 25.69 -32.44
C THR A 409 15.59 26.29 -32.81
N TYR A 410 14.81 26.72 -31.79
CA TYR A 410 13.48 27.29 -31.98
C TYR A 410 13.52 28.81 -32.19
N ASP A 411 14.35 29.49 -31.38
CA ASP A 411 14.54 30.95 -31.49
C ASP A 411 16.02 31.31 -31.27
N PRO A 412 16.77 31.63 -32.37
CA PRO A 412 18.19 32.00 -32.28
C PRO A 412 18.48 33.23 -31.42
N HIS A 413 17.48 34.08 -31.17
CA HIS A 413 17.61 35.28 -30.35
C HIS A 413 17.50 34.99 -28.87
N ILE A 414 16.87 33.89 -28.49
CA ILE A 414 16.65 33.47 -27.08
C ILE A 414 17.59 32.30 -26.75
N LYS A 415 18.81 32.62 -26.34
CA LYS A 415 19.84 31.63 -26.03
C LYS A 415 19.77 31.12 -24.59
N THR A 416 19.32 31.97 -23.69
CA THR A 416 19.19 31.71 -22.26
C THR A 416 17.91 32.36 -21.72
N THR A 417 17.49 32.02 -20.53
CA THR A 417 16.34 32.65 -19.86
C THR A 417 16.56 34.15 -19.58
N LYS A 418 17.81 34.62 -19.59
CA LYS A 418 18.13 36.08 -19.45
C LYS A 418 17.76 36.90 -20.67
N ASP A 419 17.57 36.22 -21.82
CA ASP A 419 17.18 36.86 -23.09
C ASP A 419 15.63 36.97 -23.22
N PHE A 420 14.87 36.47 -22.27
CA PHE A 420 13.41 36.58 -22.26
C PHE A 420 12.98 38.05 -22.17
N PRO A 421 11.98 38.48 -22.95
CA PRO A 421 11.36 39.79 -22.82
C PRO A 421 10.80 40.03 -21.40
N ASP A 422 10.87 41.27 -20.93
CA ASP A 422 10.33 41.65 -19.61
C ASP A 422 8.83 41.32 -19.45
N GLU A 423 8.07 41.34 -20.57
CA GLU A 423 6.66 40.92 -20.58
C GLU A 423 6.48 39.47 -20.20
N VAL A 424 7.35 38.56 -20.71
CA VAL A 424 7.31 37.12 -20.38
C VAL A 424 7.64 36.89 -18.93
N ILE A 425 8.66 37.59 -18.38
CA ILE A 425 9.08 37.49 -17.01
C ILE A 425 8.00 38.03 -16.07
N SER A 426 7.38 39.14 -16.37
CA SER A 426 6.29 39.73 -15.60
C SER A 426 5.06 38.84 -15.62
N PHE A 427 4.76 38.20 -16.75
CA PHE A 427 3.65 37.31 -16.92
C PHE A 427 3.80 36.07 -16.03
N ILE A 428 4.94 35.37 -16.07
CA ILE A 428 5.18 34.13 -15.32
C ILE A 428 5.15 34.39 -13.80
N ARG A 429 5.60 35.56 -13.37
CA ARG A 429 5.57 35.97 -11.97
C ARG A 429 4.15 35.97 -11.42
N LEU A 430 3.16 36.42 -12.22
CA LEU A 430 1.76 36.57 -11.81
C LEU A 430 0.88 35.36 -12.14
N HIS A 431 1.28 34.53 -13.11
CA HIS A 431 0.47 33.42 -13.64
C HIS A 431 1.23 32.08 -13.60
N PRO A 432 1.70 31.62 -12.44
CA PRO A 432 2.44 30.35 -12.33
C PRO A 432 1.51 29.10 -12.37
N LEU A 433 0.19 29.30 -12.23
CA LEU A 433 -0.80 28.22 -12.21
C LEU A 433 -1.47 28.04 -13.56
N MET A 434 -1.58 26.78 -14.00
CA MET A 434 -2.42 26.41 -15.14
C MET A 434 -3.88 26.24 -14.70
N TYR A 435 -4.81 26.69 -15.54
CA TYR A 435 -6.25 26.58 -15.25
C TYR A 435 -6.75 25.14 -15.39
N ARG A 436 -6.27 24.41 -16.41
CA ARG A 436 -6.65 23.01 -16.63
C ARG A 436 -6.00 22.10 -15.60
N SER A 437 -6.83 21.33 -14.90
CA SER A 437 -6.36 20.26 -14.01
C SER A 437 -5.97 19.01 -14.81
N VAL A 438 -5.08 18.19 -14.24
CA VAL A 438 -4.69 16.88 -14.79
C VAL A 438 -5.56 15.81 -14.14
N HIS A 439 -6.27 15.05 -14.97
CA HIS A 439 -7.13 13.95 -14.54
C HIS A 439 -6.48 12.59 -14.80
N PRO A 440 -6.84 11.54 -14.04
CA PRO A 440 -6.34 10.20 -14.28
C PRO A 440 -6.82 9.66 -15.64
N VAL A 441 -6.03 8.76 -16.25
CA VAL A 441 -6.32 8.15 -17.56
C VAL A 441 -7.70 7.51 -17.61
N THR A 442 -8.12 6.87 -16.52
CA THR A 442 -9.43 6.21 -16.40
C THR A 442 -10.56 7.13 -15.93
N GLY A 443 -10.28 8.44 -15.70
CA GLY A 443 -11.21 9.39 -15.09
C GLY A 443 -11.53 9.11 -13.60
N ARG A 444 -10.96 8.05 -13.02
CA ARG A 444 -11.15 7.62 -11.63
C ARG A 444 -9.92 6.85 -11.12
N PRO A 445 -9.79 6.60 -9.81
CA PRO A 445 -8.73 5.76 -9.29
C PRO A 445 -8.78 4.33 -9.86
N ILE A 446 -7.61 3.71 -9.99
CA ILE A 446 -7.48 2.29 -10.38
C ILE A 446 -7.47 1.35 -9.17
N PHE A 447 -7.34 1.88 -7.97
CA PHE A 447 -7.38 1.15 -6.71
C PHE A 447 -7.83 2.08 -5.58
N THR A 448 -8.72 1.59 -4.72
CA THR A 448 -9.26 2.37 -3.60
C THR A 448 -9.36 1.57 -2.32
N ARG A 449 -9.17 2.27 -1.19
CA ARG A 449 -9.40 1.76 0.16
C ARG A 449 -10.15 2.80 0.98
N ILE A 450 -11.30 2.43 1.50
CA ILE A 450 -12.18 3.33 2.23
C ILE A 450 -12.47 2.71 3.60
N ASN A 451 -12.33 3.51 4.67
CA ASN A 451 -12.57 3.10 6.06
C ASN A 451 -11.76 1.88 6.54
N THR A 452 -10.57 1.68 5.96
CA THR A 452 -9.62 0.67 6.45
C THR A 452 -8.86 1.14 7.68
N GLU A 453 -8.30 0.20 8.44
CA GLU A 453 -7.47 0.49 9.61
C GLU A 453 -6.15 1.18 9.26
N TYR A 454 -5.70 1.07 8.01
CA TYR A 454 -4.45 1.62 7.49
C TYR A 454 -4.68 2.65 6.38
N ARG A 455 -3.67 3.48 6.15
CA ARG A 455 -3.55 4.39 4.99
C ARG A 455 -2.37 3.96 4.13
N LEU A 456 -2.49 4.15 2.82
CA LEU A 456 -1.38 3.94 1.89
C LEU A 456 -0.37 5.09 2.01
N THR A 457 0.93 4.74 2.01
CA THR A 457 2.03 5.71 2.19
C THR A 457 3.03 5.72 1.05
N GLN A 458 3.27 4.56 0.41
CA GLN A 458 4.30 4.37 -0.61
C GLN A 458 3.77 3.52 -1.75
N ILE A 459 4.36 3.68 -2.94
CA ILE A 459 4.06 2.86 -4.12
C ILE A 459 5.32 2.58 -4.94
N VAL A 460 5.48 1.33 -5.36
CA VAL A 460 6.36 0.94 -6.46
C VAL A 460 5.61 0.01 -7.39
N VAL A 461 5.94 0.03 -8.67
CA VAL A 461 5.22 -0.73 -9.70
C VAL A 461 6.22 -1.50 -10.56
N ASP A 462 5.93 -2.78 -10.79
CA ASP A 462 6.69 -3.63 -11.71
C ASP A 462 5.86 -3.97 -12.95
N SER A 463 6.49 -3.96 -14.10
CA SER A 463 5.88 -4.35 -15.38
C SER A 463 6.21 -5.80 -15.67
N VAL A 464 5.24 -6.71 -15.44
CA VAL A 464 5.42 -8.15 -15.47
C VAL A 464 4.79 -8.73 -16.73
N ALA A 465 5.59 -9.47 -17.50
CA ALA A 465 5.11 -10.22 -18.64
C ALA A 465 4.49 -11.56 -18.16
N ALA A 466 3.24 -11.81 -18.54
CA ALA A 466 2.49 -13.04 -18.33
C ALA A 466 2.22 -13.73 -19.65
N GLU A 467 1.61 -14.93 -19.62
CA GLU A 467 1.27 -15.71 -20.83
C GLU A 467 0.26 -14.95 -21.70
N ASP A 468 -0.73 -14.32 -21.07
CA ASP A 468 -1.86 -13.64 -21.71
C ASP A 468 -1.67 -12.11 -21.87
N GLY A 469 -0.53 -11.56 -21.44
CA GLY A 469 -0.27 -10.11 -21.60
C GLY A 469 0.81 -9.56 -20.69
N GLN A 470 0.84 -8.23 -20.60
CA GLN A 470 1.74 -7.49 -19.71
C GLN A 470 0.93 -6.76 -18.67
N TYR A 471 1.30 -6.90 -17.39
CA TYR A 471 0.56 -6.39 -16.26
C TYR A 471 1.42 -5.49 -15.38
N ALA A 472 0.83 -4.39 -14.92
CA ALA A 472 1.42 -3.56 -13.90
C ALA A 472 1.06 -4.13 -12.51
N VAL A 473 2.06 -4.60 -11.79
CA VAL A 473 1.90 -5.09 -10.42
C VAL A 473 2.34 -4.00 -9.46
N MET A 474 1.41 -3.52 -8.66
CA MET A 474 1.65 -2.47 -7.66
C MET A 474 1.99 -3.12 -6.32
N PHE A 475 3.02 -2.61 -5.67
CA PHE A 475 3.33 -2.86 -4.27
C PHE A 475 3.05 -1.58 -3.50
N LEU A 476 2.10 -1.64 -2.58
CA LEU A 476 1.60 -0.48 -1.84
C LEU A 476 1.97 -0.62 -0.36
N GLY A 477 2.75 0.31 0.14
CA GLY A 477 3.13 0.39 1.54
C GLY A 477 2.07 1.09 2.38
N THR A 478 1.94 0.69 3.65
CA THR A 478 0.97 1.25 4.59
C THR A 478 1.63 1.90 5.81
N ASP A 479 0.87 2.74 6.52
CA ASP A 479 1.27 3.32 7.80
C ASP A 479 1.28 2.30 8.96
N MET A 480 0.73 1.10 8.74
CA MET A 480 0.71 -0.01 9.70
C MET A 480 1.80 -1.06 9.44
N GLY A 481 2.68 -0.84 8.45
CA GLY A 481 3.81 -1.72 8.16
C GLY A 481 3.46 -2.97 7.38
N SER A 482 2.37 -2.94 6.63
CA SER A 482 2.02 -3.96 5.66
C SER A 482 2.28 -3.50 4.23
N VAL A 483 2.58 -4.44 3.35
CA VAL A 483 2.69 -4.25 1.90
C VAL A 483 1.58 -5.01 1.22
N LEU A 484 0.80 -4.33 0.40
CA LEU A 484 -0.21 -4.93 -0.48
C LEU A 484 0.40 -5.17 -1.85
N LYS A 485 0.23 -6.37 -2.40
CA LYS A 485 0.52 -6.69 -3.79
C LYS A 485 -0.77 -6.68 -4.58
N VAL A 486 -0.91 -5.76 -5.53
CA VAL A 486 -2.17 -5.48 -6.23
C VAL A 486 -1.96 -5.52 -7.74
N VAL A 487 -2.92 -6.09 -8.44
CA VAL A 487 -3.03 -6.04 -9.90
C VAL A 487 -4.35 -5.39 -10.27
N SER A 488 -4.31 -4.47 -11.21
CA SER A 488 -5.49 -3.84 -11.78
C SER A 488 -5.66 -4.32 -13.22
N ILE A 489 -6.79 -4.95 -13.51
CA ILE A 489 -7.07 -5.56 -14.81
C ILE A 489 -8.20 -4.82 -15.49
N THR A 490 -7.92 -4.25 -16.66
CA THR A 490 -8.95 -3.60 -17.48
C THR A 490 -9.76 -4.67 -18.22
N GLN A 491 -11.06 -4.71 -18.00
CA GLN A 491 -12.00 -5.60 -18.67
C GLN A 491 -12.41 -5.03 -20.03
N GLU A 492 -13.09 -5.84 -20.85
CA GLU A 492 -13.52 -5.46 -22.21
C GLU A 492 -14.51 -4.28 -22.24
N ASN A 493 -15.26 -4.10 -21.18
CA ASN A 493 -16.19 -2.98 -20.98
C ASN A 493 -15.53 -1.71 -20.41
N TRP A 494 -14.20 -1.63 -20.40
CA TRP A 494 -13.39 -0.55 -19.82
C TRP A 494 -13.54 -0.41 -18.28
N SER A 495 -14.25 -1.31 -17.63
CA SER A 495 -14.21 -1.39 -16.16
C SER A 495 -12.86 -1.95 -15.70
N THR A 496 -12.44 -1.52 -14.54
CA THR A 496 -11.19 -1.98 -13.93
C THR A 496 -11.52 -2.90 -12.76
N GLU A 497 -11.00 -4.12 -12.80
CA GLU A 497 -11.08 -5.07 -11.69
C GLU A 497 -9.83 -4.95 -10.83
N GLU A 498 -10.02 -4.71 -9.53
CA GLU A 498 -8.95 -4.58 -8.55
C GLU A 498 -8.75 -5.92 -7.82
N ILE A 499 -7.55 -6.49 -7.91
CA ILE A 499 -7.25 -7.77 -7.27
C ILE A 499 -6.09 -7.57 -6.30
N ILE A 500 -6.33 -7.81 -5.01
CA ILE A 500 -5.28 -7.88 -4.01
C ILE A 500 -4.81 -9.32 -3.92
N LEU A 501 -3.62 -9.57 -4.42
CA LEU A 501 -3.00 -10.89 -4.41
C LEU A 501 -2.53 -11.26 -3.01
N GLU A 502 -1.80 -10.36 -2.37
CA GLU A 502 -1.16 -10.60 -1.08
C GLU A 502 -1.24 -9.35 -0.19
N GLU A 503 -1.42 -9.56 1.11
CA GLU A 503 -1.17 -8.60 2.18
C GLU A 503 -0.08 -9.15 3.08
N LEU A 504 1.06 -8.46 3.15
CA LEU A 504 2.28 -8.93 3.81
C LEU A 504 2.60 -8.03 5.00
N GLN A 505 2.52 -8.53 6.23
CA GLN A 505 2.96 -7.80 7.41
C GLN A 505 4.48 -7.90 7.52
N VAL A 506 5.20 -6.88 7.00
CA VAL A 506 6.66 -6.93 6.85
C VAL A 506 7.43 -6.50 8.10
N PHE A 507 6.79 -5.79 9.03
CA PHE A 507 7.37 -5.43 10.33
C PHE A 507 6.68 -6.18 11.47
N LYS A 508 7.43 -6.43 12.55
CA LYS A 508 6.94 -7.16 13.74
C LYS A 508 5.85 -6.39 14.50
N SER A 509 6.00 -5.08 14.56
CA SER A 509 5.06 -4.13 15.18
C SER A 509 4.50 -3.19 14.12
N PRO A 510 3.30 -2.61 14.32
CA PRO A 510 2.80 -1.56 13.45
C PRO A 510 3.81 -0.40 13.36
N SER A 511 4.35 -0.19 12.18
CA SER A 511 5.40 0.81 11.91
C SER A 511 5.24 1.36 10.49
N PRO A 512 5.13 2.68 10.29
CA PRO A 512 4.94 3.26 8.97
C PRO A 512 6.04 2.88 7.99
N ILE A 513 5.65 2.48 6.78
CA ILE A 513 6.57 2.34 5.66
C ILE A 513 6.92 3.73 5.16
N LEU A 514 8.21 4.06 5.14
CA LEU A 514 8.74 5.39 4.84
C LEU A 514 9.38 5.48 3.46
N ASN A 515 9.85 4.35 2.94
CA ASN A 515 10.47 4.26 1.61
C ASN A 515 10.34 2.83 1.08
N MET A 516 10.19 2.71 -0.24
CA MET A 516 10.20 1.44 -0.95
C MET A 516 11.03 1.56 -2.23
N GLU A 517 11.89 0.57 -2.49
CA GLU A 517 12.68 0.46 -3.72
C GLU A 517 12.50 -0.94 -4.31
N ILE A 518 12.33 -1.01 -5.62
CA ILE A 518 12.10 -2.29 -6.31
C ILE A 518 13.25 -2.61 -7.28
N SER A 519 13.71 -3.87 -7.22
CA SER A 519 14.58 -4.45 -8.23
C SER A 519 13.85 -5.53 -9.02
N SER A 520 13.38 -5.17 -10.20
CA SER A 520 12.78 -6.15 -11.13
C SER A 520 13.82 -7.16 -11.62
N LYS A 521 15.09 -6.78 -11.70
CA LYS A 521 16.20 -7.64 -12.11
C LYS A 521 16.48 -8.75 -11.08
N GLN A 522 16.55 -8.38 -9.80
CA GLN A 522 16.81 -9.31 -8.69
C GLN A 522 15.54 -9.91 -8.11
N GLN A 523 14.35 -9.43 -8.53
CA GLN A 523 13.05 -9.84 -8.03
C GLN A 523 12.88 -9.61 -6.53
N GLN A 524 13.37 -8.45 -6.07
CA GLN A 524 13.36 -8.05 -4.67
C GLN A 524 12.73 -6.68 -4.49
N LEU A 525 12.05 -6.51 -3.38
CA LEU A 525 11.53 -5.26 -2.86
C LEU A 525 12.27 -4.92 -1.56
N PHE A 526 12.76 -3.69 -1.44
CA PHE A 526 13.38 -3.17 -0.23
C PHE A 526 12.43 -2.20 0.45
N VAL A 527 12.07 -2.47 1.68
CA VAL A 527 11.07 -1.71 2.44
C VAL A 527 11.72 -1.11 3.68
N GLY A 528 11.81 0.22 3.72
CA GLY A 528 12.37 0.98 4.82
C GLY A 528 11.29 1.53 5.75
N GLY A 529 11.51 1.42 7.06
CA GLY A 529 10.62 1.93 8.09
C GLY A 529 11.37 2.38 9.35
N SER A 530 10.62 2.70 10.39
CA SER A 530 11.21 3.06 11.69
C SER A 530 11.90 1.89 12.38
N ASP A 531 11.44 0.67 12.11
CA ASP A 531 11.89 -0.56 12.77
C ASP A 531 13.05 -1.26 12.05
N GLY A 532 13.39 -0.82 10.84
CA GLY A 532 14.47 -1.43 10.07
C GLY A 532 14.27 -1.33 8.56
N LEU A 533 15.15 -2.01 7.83
CA LEU A 533 15.01 -2.32 6.42
C LEU A 533 14.63 -3.79 6.28
N VAL A 534 13.74 -4.09 5.35
CA VAL A 534 13.32 -5.46 5.05
C VAL A 534 13.46 -5.71 3.56
N GLN A 535 14.12 -6.82 3.22
CA GLN A 535 14.17 -7.33 1.85
C GLN A 535 13.04 -8.35 1.67
N VAL A 536 12.20 -8.16 0.65
CA VAL A 536 11.00 -8.95 0.39
C VAL A 536 11.06 -9.51 -1.04
N SER A 537 10.86 -10.81 -1.22
CA SER A 537 10.74 -11.40 -2.56
C SER A 537 9.47 -10.90 -3.27
N LEU A 538 9.55 -10.58 -4.58
CA LEU A 538 8.38 -10.12 -5.35
C LEU A 538 7.36 -11.23 -5.60
N HIS A 539 7.77 -12.49 -5.52
CA HIS A 539 6.88 -13.64 -5.77
C HIS A 539 7.03 -14.74 -4.72
N ARG A 540 5.93 -15.43 -4.41
CA ARG A 540 5.80 -16.54 -3.46
C ARG A 540 4.85 -17.59 -4.02
N CYS A 541 5.06 -18.05 -5.25
CA CYS A 541 4.11 -18.90 -6.00
C CYS A 541 3.66 -20.15 -5.24
N HIS A 542 4.54 -20.72 -4.41
CA HIS A 542 4.25 -21.92 -3.61
C HIS A 542 3.12 -21.73 -2.59
N ILE A 543 2.79 -20.49 -2.20
CA ILE A 543 1.72 -20.24 -1.22
C ILE A 543 0.32 -20.41 -1.83
N TYR A 544 0.19 -20.28 -3.16
CA TYR A 544 -1.11 -20.35 -3.82
C TYR A 544 -1.69 -21.76 -3.90
N GLY A 545 -0.91 -22.78 -3.60
CA GLY A 545 -1.37 -24.14 -3.54
C GLY A 545 -0.51 -25.14 -4.34
N GLN A 546 -0.91 -26.41 -4.27
CA GLN A 546 -0.20 -27.51 -4.91
C GLN A 546 -0.90 -27.99 -6.20
N GLY A 547 -2.02 -27.38 -6.57
CA GLY A 547 -2.82 -27.75 -7.72
C GLY A 547 -2.79 -26.72 -8.84
N CYS A 548 -3.05 -27.18 -10.06
CA CYS A 548 -3.15 -26.32 -11.24
C CYS A 548 -4.23 -25.25 -11.09
N ALA A 549 -5.41 -25.66 -10.63
CA ALA A 549 -6.55 -24.75 -10.46
C ALA A 549 -6.24 -23.64 -9.46
N GLU A 550 -5.61 -23.95 -8.32
CA GLU A 550 -5.23 -22.95 -7.30
C GLU A 550 -4.23 -21.94 -7.85
N CYS A 551 -3.27 -22.41 -8.67
CA CYS A 551 -2.27 -21.55 -9.28
C CYS A 551 -2.88 -20.61 -10.33
N CYS A 552 -3.80 -21.09 -11.18
CA CYS A 552 -4.49 -20.25 -12.16
C CYS A 552 -5.43 -19.23 -11.50
N LEU A 553 -6.21 -19.67 -10.49
CA LEU A 553 -7.08 -18.79 -9.71
C LEU A 553 -6.33 -17.68 -8.97
N ALA A 554 -5.03 -17.85 -8.70
CA ALA A 554 -4.23 -16.83 -8.04
C ALA A 554 -4.10 -15.55 -8.87
N ARG A 555 -4.13 -15.66 -10.20
CA ARG A 555 -4.02 -14.51 -11.13
C ARG A 555 -2.77 -13.65 -10.86
N ASP A 556 -1.71 -14.27 -10.32
CA ASP A 556 -0.44 -13.58 -10.06
C ASP A 556 0.45 -13.61 -11.30
N PRO A 557 0.76 -12.46 -11.94
CA PRO A 557 1.55 -12.40 -13.16
C PRO A 557 2.94 -13.02 -13.04
N TYR A 558 3.50 -13.10 -11.83
CA TYR A 558 4.80 -13.75 -11.58
C TYR A 558 4.72 -15.27 -11.57
N CYS A 559 3.52 -15.89 -11.48
CA CYS A 559 3.35 -17.28 -11.14
C CYS A 559 2.57 -18.03 -12.21
N ALA A 560 3.01 -19.25 -12.55
CA ALA A 560 2.31 -20.15 -13.45
C ALA A 560 2.44 -21.61 -13.01
N TRP A 561 1.48 -22.43 -13.35
CA TRP A 561 1.54 -23.88 -13.17
C TRP A 561 2.51 -24.51 -14.17
N ASP A 562 3.49 -25.28 -13.70
CA ASP A 562 4.54 -25.89 -14.54
C ASP A 562 4.32 -27.36 -14.87
N GLY A 563 3.14 -27.89 -14.54
CA GLY A 563 2.79 -29.30 -14.66
C GLY A 563 2.96 -30.09 -13.37
N THR A 564 3.69 -29.57 -12.38
CA THR A 564 3.95 -30.22 -11.09
C THR A 564 3.66 -29.33 -9.89
N GLN A 565 3.91 -28.04 -10.02
CA GLN A 565 3.71 -27.07 -8.94
C GLN A 565 3.49 -25.65 -9.48
N CYS A 566 2.94 -24.78 -8.64
CA CYS A 566 2.89 -23.36 -8.92
C CYS A 566 4.28 -22.74 -8.74
N SER A 567 4.88 -22.26 -9.82
CA SER A 567 6.26 -21.78 -9.86
C SER A 567 6.38 -20.46 -10.61
N ARG A 568 7.55 -19.81 -10.48
CA ARG A 568 7.79 -18.55 -11.18
C ARG A 568 7.61 -18.69 -12.69
N TYR A 569 6.85 -17.79 -13.28
CA TYR A 569 6.74 -17.64 -14.73
C TYR A 569 7.99 -16.96 -15.32
N ILE A 570 8.57 -17.57 -16.34
CA ILE A 570 9.72 -17.03 -17.08
C ILE A 570 9.38 -17.06 -18.56
N PRO A 571 9.14 -15.91 -19.22
CA PRO A 571 8.63 -15.83 -20.60
C PRO A 571 9.47 -16.58 -21.64
N ALA A 572 10.79 -16.62 -21.50
CA ALA A 572 11.70 -17.25 -22.46
C ALA A 572 11.98 -18.75 -22.21
N SER A 573 11.30 -19.37 -21.26
CA SER A 573 11.56 -20.75 -20.87
C SER A 573 10.88 -21.76 -21.84
N LYS A 574 11.67 -22.40 -22.69
CA LYS A 574 11.22 -23.40 -23.69
C LYS A 574 10.84 -24.78 -23.09
N ARG A 575 10.98 -25.00 -21.78
CA ARG A 575 11.05 -26.38 -21.25
C ARG A 575 9.73 -27.02 -20.85
N ARG A 576 8.63 -26.31 -20.64
CA ARG A 576 7.31 -26.90 -20.28
C ARG A 576 6.18 -25.96 -20.65
N ALA A 577 5.03 -26.51 -20.98
CA ALA A 577 3.79 -25.74 -21.11
C ALA A 577 3.50 -25.09 -19.76
N ARG A 578 3.43 -23.78 -19.73
CA ARG A 578 3.02 -23.00 -18.56
C ARG A 578 1.52 -22.76 -18.66
N ARG A 579 0.83 -22.82 -17.53
CA ARG A 579 -0.61 -22.56 -17.45
C ARG A 579 -0.84 -21.38 -16.53
N GLN A 580 -1.41 -20.35 -17.09
CA GLN A 580 -1.65 -19.08 -16.42
C GLN A 580 -2.84 -18.40 -17.10
N ASP A 581 -3.70 -17.76 -16.33
CA ASP A 581 -4.81 -16.95 -16.83
C ASP A 581 -5.01 -15.77 -15.87
N ILE A 582 -4.38 -14.63 -16.20
CA ILE A 582 -4.47 -13.43 -15.37
C ILE A 582 -5.77 -12.70 -15.66
N LYS A 583 -6.18 -12.64 -16.92
CA LYS A 583 -7.33 -11.86 -17.36
C LYS A 583 -8.64 -12.38 -16.77
N HIS A 584 -8.86 -13.71 -16.81
CA HIS A 584 -10.15 -14.31 -16.42
C HIS A 584 -10.09 -15.14 -15.14
N GLY A 585 -8.93 -15.74 -14.83
CA GLY A 585 -8.76 -16.62 -13.67
C GLY A 585 -9.62 -17.87 -13.75
N ASP A 586 -9.80 -18.44 -14.96
CA ASP A 586 -10.60 -19.63 -15.18
C ASP A 586 -9.71 -20.87 -15.35
N PRO A 587 -9.66 -21.76 -14.33
CA PRO A 587 -8.86 -22.98 -14.43
C PRO A 587 -9.47 -24.03 -15.37
N SER A 588 -10.75 -23.95 -15.72
CA SER A 588 -11.45 -24.95 -16.53
C SER A 588 -10.81 -25.11 -17.91
N ASN A 589 -10.31 -24.01 -18.50
CA ASN A 589 -9.67 -24.02 -19.82
C ASN A 589 -8.19 -24.44 -19.77
N HIS A 590 -7.55 -24.41 -18.62
CA HIS A 590 -6.11 -24.65 -18.49
C HIS A 590 -5.76 -25.92 -17.71
N CYS A 591 -6.64 -26.38 -16.82
CA CYS A 591 -6.35 -27.45 -15.85
C CYS A 591 -7.21 -28.70 -16.04
N TRP A 592 -7.90 -28.84 -17.15
CA TRP A 592 -8.87 -29.92 -17.45
C TRP A 592 -8.31 -31.35 -17.33
N ASP A 593 -7.00 -31.51 -17.43
CA ASP A 593 -6.29 -32.79 -17.35
C ASP A 593 -5.74 -33.11 -15.96
N THR A 594 -6.01 -32.25 -14.97
CA THR A 594 -5.46 -32.39 -13.61
C THR A 594 -6.48 -33.05 -12.68
N GLU A 595 -5.99 -33.80 -11.71
CA GLU A 595 -6.83 -34.50 -10.70
C GLU A 595 -7.60 -33.49 -9.81
N ASP A 596 -7.12 -32.28 -9.68
CA ASP A 596 -7.75 -31.20 -8.90
C ASP A 596 -9.11 -30.79 -9.46
N VAL A 597 -9.24 -30.74 -10.82
CA VAL A 597 -10.50 -30.41 -11.50
C VAL A 597 -11.43 -31.61 -11.51
N LEU A 598 -10.87 -32.83 -11.57
CA LEU A 598 -11.62 -34.07 -11.55
C LEU A 598 -12.13 -34.47 -10.14
N GLY A 599 -11.75 -33.75 -9.10
CA GLY A 599 -12.23 -33.96 -7.74
C GLY A 599 -11.75 -35.26 -7.07
N ARG A 600 -10.65 -35.85 -7.53
CA ARG A 600 -10.14 -37.14 -7.04
C ARG A 600 -9.34 -37.09 -5.76
N ASN A 601 -8.84 -35.89 -5.35
CA ASN A 601 -8.01 -35.66 -4.15
C ASN A 601 -8.74 -34.82 -3.10
N VAL A 602 -9.95 -35.30 -2.68
CA VAL A 602 -10.66 -34.60 -1.58
C VAL A 602 -10.29 -35.27 -0.27
N GLU A 603 -9.93 -34.45 0.74
CA GLU A 603 -9.62 -34.93 2.09
C GLU A 603 -10.87 -35.52 2.74
N GLU A 604 -10.80 -36.78 3.20
CA GLU A 604 -11.87 -37.43 3.92
C GLU A 604 -11.58 -37.45 5.42
N LYS A 605 -12.51 -36.92 6.22
CA LYS A 605 -12.40 -36.89 7.68
C LYS A 605 -13.61 -37.58 8.32
N VAL A 606 -13.37 -38.20 9.45
CA VAL A 606 -14.43 -38.74 10.32
C VAL A 606 -14.42 -37.97 11.62
N LEU A 607 -15.57 -37.42 12.01
CA LEU A 607 -15.74 -36.68 13.26
C LEU A 607 -16.81 -37.31 14.09
N TYR A 608 -16.51 -37.51 15.37
CA TYR A 608 -17.47 -37.99 16.39
C TYR A 608 -17.87 -36.86 17.31
N GLY A 609 -19.15 -36.53 17.34
CA GLY A 609 -19.72 -35.54 18.23
C GLY A 609 -20.67 -36.18 19.25
N VAL A 610 -20.89 -35.52 20.39
CA VAL A 610 -21.81 -35.99 21.45
C VAL A 610 -23.09 -35.18 21.37
N GLU A 611 -24.23 -35.85 21.42
CA GLU A 611 -25.56 -35.23 21.44
C GLU A 611 -25.65 -34.12 22.51
N SER A 612 -26.22 -32.96 22.15
CA SER A 612 -26.34 -31.73 22.94
C SER A 612 -25.03 -30.99 23.25
N ASN A 613 -23.87 -31.44 22.74
CA ASN A 613 -22.62 -30.69 22.78
C ASN A 613 -22.40 -29.90 21.47
N SER A 614 -21.52 -28.91 21.54
CA SER A 614 -21.09 -28.19 20.33
C SER A 614 -20.12 -29.04 19.52
N SER A 615 -20.14 -28.84 18.18
CA SER A 615 -19.18 -29.45 17.28
C SER A 615 -18.74 -28.43 16.24
N PHE A 616 -17.46 -28.48 15.86
CA PHE A 616 -16.87 -27.60 14.88
C PHE A 616 -16.31 -28.41 13.71
N LEU A 617 -16.80 -28.13 12.52
CA LEU A 617 -16.36 -28.76 11.28
C LEU A 617 -15.40 -27.80 10.59
N GLU A 618 -14.09 -28.04 10.73
CA GLU A 618 -13.07 -27.17 10.18
C GLU A 618 -12.95 -27.34 8.67
N CYS A 619 -13.05 -26.23 7.95
CA CYS A 619 -12.78 -26.14 6.52
C CYS A 619 -12.26 -24.74 6.20
N VAL A 620 -11.00 -24.66 5.79
CA VAL A 620 -10.34 -23.40 5.50
C VAL A 620 -9.94 -23.37 4.04
N SER A 621 -10.38 -22.34 3.31
CA SER A 621 -9.87 -22.07 1.98
C SER A 621 -8.50 -21.40 2.06
N LYS A 622 -7.61 -21.71 1.11
CA LYS A 622 -6.33 -20.98 0.96
C LYS A 622 -6.54 -19.55 0.46
N SER A 623 -7.61 -19.31 -0.29
CA SER A 623 -8.01 -17.99 -0.76
C SER A 623 -9.07 -17.39 0.15
N GLN A 624 -8.85 -16.18 0.66
CA GLN A 624 -9.86 -15.44 1.40
C GLN A 624 -10.97 -14.87 0.48
N GLN A 625 -10.75 -14.87 -0.84
CA GLN A 625 -11.73 -14.45 -1.84
C GLN A 625 -12.74 -15.53 -2.18
N ALA A 626 -12.47 -16.79 -1.80
CA ALA A 626 -13.33 -17.91 -2.08
C ALA A 626 -14.56 -17.94 -1.19
N LEU A 627 -15.72 -18.12 -1.78
CA LEU A 627 -16.97 -18.34 -1.06
C LEU A 627 -17.07 -19.81 -0.61
N ILE A 628 -17.14 -20.03 0.69
CA ILE A 628 -17.31 -21.37 1.26
C ILE A 628 -18.80 -21.68 1.37
N ARG A 629 -19.20 -22.84 0.81
CA ARG A 629 -20.56 -23.40 0.93
C ARG A 629 -20.51 -24.78 1.55
N TRP A 630 -21.51 -25.08 2.35
CA TRP A 630 -21.64 -26.35 3.01
C TRP A 630 -22.88 -27.10 2.55
N PHE A 631 -22.69 -28.36 2.23
CA PHE A 631 -23.77 -29.29 1.87
C PHE A 631 -23.75 -30.49 2.81
N VAL A 632 -24.92 -31.08 3.06
CA VAL A 632 -25.08 -32.30 3.84
C VAL A 632 -25.84 -33.34 3.04
N LEU A 633 -25.35 -34.59 3.09
CA LEU A 633 -26.05 -35.79 2.62
C LEU A 633 -26.44 -36.58 3.86
N LYS A 634 -27.74 -36.58 4.18
CA LYS A 634 -28.28 -37.35 5.29
C LYS A 634 -28.40 -38.83 4.98
N PRO A 635 -28.31 -39.73 5.96
CA PRO A 635 -28.53 -41.15 5.76
C PRO A 635 -29.91 -41.40 5.12
N GLY A 636 -29.93 -42.11 3.96
CA GLY A 636 -31.16 -42.42 3.21
C GLY A 636 -31.66 -41.30 2.27
N ALA A 637 -30.92 -40.23 2.09
CA ALA A 637 -31.22 -39.20 1.08
C ALA A 637 -30.38 -39.44 -0.19
N ASP A 638 -31.00 -39.20 -1.37
CA ASP A 638 -30.36 -39.45 -2.67
C ASP A 638 -29.57 -38.23 -3.18
N HIS A 639 -29.72 -37.05 -2.57
CA HIS A 639 -29.06 -35.82 -3.01
C HIS A 639 -28.56 -34.95 -1.85
N ARG A 640 -27.52 -34.19 -2.14
CA ARG A 640 -26.93 -33.21 -1.19
C ARG A 640 -27.85 -32.02 -1.03
N GLN A 641 -28.04 -31.56 0.21
CA GLN A 641 -28.81 -30.36 0.54
C GLN A 641 -27.86 -29.28 1.07
N GLU A 642 -28.05 -28.05 0.62
CA GLU A 642 -27.31 -26.92 1.20
C GLU A 642 -27.74 -26.69 2.64
N ILE A 643 -26.78 -26.45 3.54
CA ILE A 643 -27.05 -26.28 4.96
C ILE A 643 -27.68 -24.91 5.16
N LYS A 644 -28.87 -24.90 5.77
CA LYS A 644 -29.54 -23.67 6.21
C LYS A 644 -28.91 -23.20 7.51
N LEU A 645 -28.52 -21.91 7.52
CA LEU A 645 -27.98 -21.24 8.69
C LEU A 645 -29.12 -20.79 9.62
N ASP A 646 -28.93 -21.01 10.91
CA ASP A 646 -29.87 -20.61 11.96
C ASP A 646 -29.08 -20.25 13.26
N GLU A 647 -29.78 -20.03 14.36
CA GLU A 647 -29.13 -19.77 15.66
C GLU A 647 -28.26 -20.92 16.17
N ARG A 648 -28.48 -22.13 15.66
CA ARG A 648 -27.78 -23.36 16.03
C ARG A 648 -26.58 -23.65 15.14
N VAL A 649 -26.69 -23.34 13.84
CA VAL A 649 -25.68 -23.67 12.81
C VAL A 649 -25.16 -22.38 12.21
N LEU A 650 -23.88 -22.07 12.44
CA LEU A 650 -23.23 -20.84 12.06
C LEU A 650 -22.01 -21.12 11.18
N ILE A 651 -21.85 -20.34 10.11
CA ILE A 651 -20.58 -20.30 9.36
C ILE A 651 -19.63 -19.32 10.05
N THR A 652 -18.39 -19.75 10.21
CA THR A 652 -17.27 -18.94 10.70
C THR A 652 -16.19 -18.87 9.62
N GLU A 653 -15.19 -18.02 9.77
CA GLU A 653 -14.05 -17.92 8.85
C GLU A 653 -13.29 -19.26 8.66
N ARG A 654 -13.34 -20.16 9.63
CA ARG A 654 -12.59 -21.42 9.63
C ARG A 654 -13.45 -22.66 9.47
N GLY A 655 -14.76 -22.54 9.32
CA GLY A 655 -15.64 -23.70 9.18
C GLY A 655 -17.06 -23.51 9.67
N LEU A 656 -17.74 -24.60 9.92
CA LEU A 656 -19.13 -24.67 10.36
C LEU A 656 -19.20 -25.00 11.86
N LEU A 657 -19.82 -24.13 12.65
CA LEU A 657 -20.08 -24.35 14.08
C LEU A 657 -21.52 -24.83 14.28
N ILE A 658 -21.68 -26.01 14.85
CA ILE A 658 -22.98 -26.52 15.34
C ILE A 658 -22.96 -26.36 16.85
N ARG A 659 -23.77 -25.46 17.40
CA ARG A 659 -23.77 -25.11 18.85
C ARG A 659 -24.21 -26.23 19.75
N TRP A 660 -25.23 -27.00 19.32
CA TRP A 660 -25.69 -28.21 19.96
C TRP A 660 -26.12 -29.24 18.94
N LEU A 661 -25.44 -30.39 18.99
CA LEU A 661 -25.67 -31.50 18.07
C LEU A 661 -26.99 -32.22 18.39
N GLN A 662 -27.67 -32.60 17.31
CA GLN A 662 -28.83 -33.50 17.31
C GLN A 662 -28.49 -34.79 16.59
N ARG A 663 -29.16 -35.89 16.85
CA ARG A 663 -28.98 -37.15 16.09
C ARG A 663 -29.23 -36.99 14.63
N SER A 664 -30.16 -36.09 14.26
CA SER A 664 -30.46 -35.73 12.85
C SER A 664 -29.35 -35.02 12.11
N ASP A 665 -28.28 -34.58 12.82
CA ASP A 665 -27.12 -33.97 12.20
C ASP A 665 -26.09 -35.00 11.72
N ALA A 666 -26.22 -36.24 12.04
CA ALA A 666 -25.38 -37.32 11.52
C ALA A 666 -25.51 -37.39 10.00
N GLY A 667 -24.38 -37.55 9.30
CA GLY A 667 -24.35 -37.64 7.85
C GLY A 667 -23.00 -37.20 7.25
N TRP A 668 -22.98 -37.17 5.92
CA TRP A 668 -21.82 -36.70 5.16
C TRP A 668 -21.92 -35.21 4.89
N TYR A 669 -20.94 -34.44 5.34
CA TYR A 669 -20.80 -32.99 5.12
C TYR A 669 -19.77 -32.77 4.03
N PHE A 670 -20.09 -31.84 3.11
CA PHE A 670 -19.25 -31.44 1.99
C PHE A 670 -18.99 -29.96 2.09
N CYS A 671 -17.73 -29.61 2.25
CA CYS A 671 -17.28 -28.22 2.17
C CYS A 671 -16.82 -27.93 0.76
N THR A 672 -17.44 -26.96 0.10
CA THR A 672 -17.09 -26.53 -1.25
C THR A 672 -16.59 -25.10 -1.24
N SER A 673 -15.61 -24.82 -2.08
CA SER A 673 -15.06 -23.49 -2.35
C SER A 673 -15.49 -23.06 -3.75
N GLN A 674 -16.09 -21.88 -3.85
CA GLN A 674 -16.44 -21.26 -5.11
C GLN A 674 -15.64 -19.97 -5.27
N GLU A 675 -14.91 -19.85 -6.39
CA GLU A 675 -14.16 -18.66 -6.74
C GLU A 675 -14.34 -18.41 -8.25
N HIS A 676 -14.80 -17.23 -8.61
CA HIS A 676 -15.31 -16.93 -9.96
C HIS A 676 -16.37 -17.96 -10.40
N SER A 677 -16.22 -18.54 -11.59
CA SER A 677 -17.08 -19.62 -12.11
C SER A 677 -16.69 -21.02 -11.62
N PHE A 678 -15.53 -21.17 -10.99
CA PHE A 678 -14.96 -22.45 -10.59
C PHE A 678 -15.40 -22.86 -9.19
N THR A 679 -15.94 -24.08 -9.07
CA THR A 679 -16.35 -24.67 -7.79
C THR A 679 -15.65 -26.00 -7.59
N ARG A 680 -15.06 -26.22 -6.40
CA ARG A 680 -14.46 -27.49 -6.01
C ARG A 680 -14.81 -27.87 -4.59
N THR A 681 -14.82 -29.17 -4.32
CA THR A 681 -14.97 -29.69 -2.96
C THR A 681 -13.62 -29.72 -2.27
N LEU A 682 -13.54 -29.14 -1.07
CA LEU A 682 -12.32 -29.10 -0.25
C LEU A 682 -12.23 -30.26 0.71
N LEU A 683 -13.40 -30.70 1.25
CA LEU A 683 -13.46 -31.67 2.34
C LEU A 683 -14.72 -32.50 2.25
N HIS A 684 -14.58 -33.81 2.45
CA HIS A 684 -15.65 -34.75 2.81
C HIS A 684 -15.52 -35.09 4.28
N LEU A 685 -16.56 -34.85 5.08
CA LEU A 685 -16.55 -35.11 6.51
C LEU A 685 -17.75 -35.97 6.89
N SER A 686 -17.51 -37.16 7.47
CA SER A 686 -18.54 -37.99 8.05
C SER A 686 -18.72 -37.64 9.52
N LEU A 687 -19.88 -37.08 9.86
CA LEU A 687 -20.23 -36.73 11.24
C LEU A 687 -21.07 -37.84 11.87
N HIS A 688 -20.54 -38.43 12.93
CA HIS A 688 -21.22 -39.42 13.74
C HIS A 688 -21.64 -38.81 15.07
N VAL A 689 -22.93 -38.89 15.42
CA VAL A 689 -23.45 -38.35 16.69
C VAL A 689 -23.66 -39.49 17.68
N LEU A 690 -22.91 -39.43 18.78
CA LEU A 690 -22.97 -40.42 19.86
C LEU A 690 -23.97 -40.00 20.94
N GLU A 691 -24.76 -40.95 21.43
CA GLU A 691 -25.67 -40.71 22.52
C GLU A 691 -24.92 -40.55 23.84
N ARG A 692 -25.37 -39.64 24.71
CA ARG A 692 -24.76 -39.36 26.00
C ARG A 692 -24.75 -40.61 26.92
N GLY A 693 -25.75 -41.48 26.79
CA GLY A 693 -25.84 -42.73 27.53
C GLY A 693 -24.86 -43.82 27.12
N GLN A 694 -24.47 -43.85 25.83
CA GLN A 694 -23.50 -44.84 25.31
C GLN A 694 -22.07 -44.58 25.77
N ILE A 695 -21.73 -43.34 26.09
CA ILE A 695 -20.41 -42.97 26.60
C ILE A 695 -20.28 -43.38 28.07
N GLN A 696 -21.35 -43.27 28.86
CA GLN A 696 -21.37 -43.71 30.28
C GLN A 696 -21.34 -45.24 30.43
N ALA A 697 -21.94 -45.98 29.48
CA ALA A 697 -21.98 -47.45 29.52
C ALA A 697 -20.65 -48.13 29.10
N ARG A 698 -19.72 -47.41 28.45
CA ARG A 698 -18.40 -47.92 28.01
C ARG A 698 -17.22 -47.50 28.87
N GLN A 699 -17.45 -46.80 30.02
CA GLN A 699 -16.39 -46.66 30.99
C GLN A 699 -16.21 -48.00 31.69
N PRO A 700 -15.08 -48.71 31.52
CA PRO A 700 -14.82 -49.91 32.29
C PRO A 700 -14.78 -49.50 33.73
N ALA A 701 -15.49 -50.26 34.58
CA ALA A 701 -15.37 -50.14 36.03
C ALA A 701 -13.87 -50.34 36.37
N ILE A 702 -13.17 -49.22 36.56
CA ILE A 702 -11.78 -49.23 37.00
C ILE A 702 -11.81 -49.69 38.44
N ARG A 703 -11.43 -50.95 38.66
CA ARG A 703 -11.05 -51.46 39.99
C ARG A 703 -9.94 -50.52 40.50
N GLU A 704 -10.20 -49.97 41.68
CA GLU A 704 -9.23 -49.16 42.42
C GLU A 704 -7.93 -49.94 42.59
N SER A 705 -6.89 -49.55 41.85
CA SER A 705 -5.52 -49.78 42.23
C SER A 705 -4.85 -48.39 42.27
N SER A 706 -4.46 -48.08 43.48
CA SER A 706 -3.84 -46.85 43.93
C SER A 706 -2.71 -46.36 43.08
N GLU A 707 -2.90 -45.20 42.46
CA GLU A 707 -1.99 -44.07 42.21
C GLU A 707 -2.60 -43.13 41.16
N ASN A 708 -3.52 -42.26 41.62
CA ASN A 708 -4.14 -41.23 40.80
C ASN A 708 -3.59 -39.85 41.15
N PRO A 709 -3.30 -38.99 40.13
CA PRO A 709 -3.17 -37.57 40.41
C PRO A 709 -4.54 -37.05 40.88
N SER A 710 -4.54 -36.40 42.00
CA SER A 710 -5.71 -36.05 42.81
C SER A 710 -6.77 -35.30 41.99
N VAL A 711 -8.05 -35.69 42.22
CA VAL A 711 -9.28 -35.00 41.73
C VAL A 711 -9.25 -33.50 42.02
N THR A 712 -8.42 -33.04 42.93
CA THR A 712 -8.12 -31.64 43.22
C THR A 712 -7.42 -30.91 42.06
N GLU A 713 -6.51 -31.55 41.31
CA GLU A 713 -5.81 -30.90 40.16
C GLU A 713 -6.73 -30.70 38.95
N VAL A 714 -7.60 -31.65 38.67
CA VAL A 714 -8.58 -31.53 37.57
C VAL A 714 -9.64 -30.48 37.91
N ARG A 715 -10.09 -30.44 39.19
CA ARG A 715 -11.03 -29.43 39.68
C ARG A 715 -10.41 -28.02 39.71
N GLN A 716 -9.12 -27.92 40.00
CA GLN A 716 -8.40 -26.65 39.95
C GLN A 716 -8.26 -26.13 38.51
N ARG A 717 -7.91 -26.99 37.57
CA ARG A 717 -7.84 -26.63 36.13
C ARG A 717 -9.20 -26.19 35.56
N TYR A 718 -10.29 -26.85 36.00
CA TYR A 718 -11.65 -26.46 35.59
C TYR A 718 -12.10 -25.13 36.23
N LYS A 719 -11.72 -24.88 37.49
CA LYS A 719 -11.96 -23.58 38.14
C LYS A 719 -11.17 -22.46 37.52
N ASP A 720 -9.93 -22.72 37.14
CA ASP A 720 -9.08 -21.74 36.42
C ASP A 720 -9.64 -21.41 35.03
N TYR A 721 -10.23 -22.41 34.35
CA TYR A 721 -10.93 -22.22 33.08
C TYR A 721 -12.21 -21.38 33.19
N LEU A 722 -13.03 -21.66 34.22
CA LEU A 722 -14.25 -20.89 34.50
C LEU A 722 -13.95 -19.46 35.00
N GLY A 723 -12.85 -19.26 35.70
CA GLY A 723 -12.39 -17.94 36.12
C GLY A 723 -11.95 -17.05 34.97
N MET A 724 -11.55 -17.63 33.83
CA MET A 724 -11.17 -16.91 32.60
C MET A 724 -12.35 -16.49 31.76
N LEU A 725 -13.44 -17.27 31.76
CA LEU A 725 -14.66 -16.93 31.00
C LEU A 725 -15.41 -15.73 31.63
N ASN A 726 -15.15 -15.40 32.87
CA ASN A 726 -15.83 -14.37 33.66
C ASN A 726 -14.94 -13.14 34.01
N GLY A 727 -13.70 -13.06 33.49
CA GLY A 727 -12.77 -11.94 33.75
C GLY A 727 -12.62 -10.99 32.59
N PRO A 728 -12.19 -9.72 32.81
CA PRO A 728 -11.99 -8.76 31.73
C PRO A 728 -10.82 -9.16 30.81
N THR A 729 -11.13 -9.31 29.54
CA THR A 729 -10.31 -9.44 28.33
C THR A 729 -8.79 -9.49 28.51
N ARG A 730 -8.24 -10.70 28.57
CA ARG A 730 -6.87 -11.02 28.14
C ARG A 730 -6.93 -11.84 26.85
N SER A 731 -6.04 -11.55 25.92
CA SER A 731 -6.03 -12.21 24.62
C SER A 731 -5.72 -13.72 24.76
N LEU A 732 -6.34 -14.53 23.90
CA LEU A 732 -6.14 -15.98 23.82
C LEU A 732 -4.65 -16.37 23.65
N ASP A 733 -3.87 -15.50 22.98
CA ASP A 733 -2.44 -15.67 22.74
C ASP A 733 -1.59 -15.57 24.00
N GLU A 734 -1.93 -14.67 24.91
CA GLU A 734 -1.23 -14.50 26.20
C GLU A 734 -1.44 -15.70 27.12
N TYR A 735 -2.58 -16.37 26.97
CA TYR A 735 -2.89 -17.62 27.73
C TYR A 735 -2.13 -18.81 27.14
N CYS A 736 -2.08 -18.96 25.84
CA CYS A 736 -1.32 -20.02 25.18
C CYS A 736 0.18 -19.89 25.47
N GLU A 737 0.71 -18.68 25.53
CA GLU A 737 2.11 -18.41 25.86
C GLU A 737 2.42 -18.77 27.33
N THR A 738 1.52 -18.46 28.27
CA THR A 738 1.69 -18.83 29.67
C THR A 738 1.57 -20.34 29.93
N LEU A 739 0.71 -21.05 29.20
CA LEU A 739 0.64 -22.52 29.25
C LEU A 739 1.90 -23.16 28.68
N TRP A 740 2.40 -22.67 27.55
CA TRP A 740 3.61 -23.17 26.90
C TRP A 740 4.86 -22.95 27.78
N LEU A 741 4.96 -21.81 28.45
CA LEU A 741 6.02 -21.51 29.40
C LEU A 741 5.94 -22.43 30.68
N LYS A 742 4.73 -22.76 31.15
CA LYS A 742 4.55 -23.71 32.24
C LYS A 742 4.96 -25.14 31.87
N GLU A 743 4.58 -25.59 30.66
CA GLU A 743 4.98 -26.90 30.12
C GLU A 743 6.48 -27.02 29.91
N LYS A 744 7.11 -25.96 29.39
CA LYS A 744 8.57 -25.89 29.19
C LYS A 744 9.33 -25.95 30.51
N LYS A 745 8.83 -25.27 31.56
CA LYS A 745 9.38 -25.36 32.93
C LYS A 745 9.21 -26.74 33.54
N GLN A 746 8.08 -27.45 33.32
CA GLN A 746 7.89 -28.82 33.78
C GLN A 746 8.81 -29.82 33.06
N LYS A 747 8.97 -29.69 31.71
CA LYS A 747 9.91 -30.52 30.93
C LYS A 747 11.38 -30.30 31.34
N GLN A 748 11.76 -29.06 31.71
CA GLN A 748 13.09 -28.77 32.26
C GLN A 748 13.28 -29.39 33.68
N LYS A 749 12.29 -29.29 34.56
CA LYS A 749 12.37 -29.94 35.89
C LYS A 749 12.47 -31.47 35.81
N GLY A 750 11.79 -32.09 34.81
CA GLY A 750 11.92 -33.52 34.54
C GLY A 750 13.33 -33.91 34.07
N LYS A 751 13.94 -33.15 33.17
CA LYS A 751 15.33 -33.37 32.72
C LYS A 751 16.35 -33.21 33.83
N TRP A 752 16.17 -32.23 34.73
CA TRP A 752 17.08 -32.03 35.87
C TRP A 752 16.97 -33.18 36.92
N LYS A 753 15.78 -33.72 37.21
CA LYS A 753 15.61 -34.87 38.04
C LYS A 753 16.32 -36.12 37.46
N HIS A 754 16.16 -36.36 36.17
CA HIS A 754 16.81 -37.48 35.49
C HIS A 754 18.36 -37.39 35.48
N VAL A 755 18.91 -36.16 35.27
CA VAL A 755 20.36 -35.90 35.36
C VAL A 755 20.90 -36.08 36.79
N GLN A 756 20.12 -35.74 37.83
CA GLN A 756 20.51 -35.98 39.23
C GLN A 756 20.45 -37.48 39.63
N GLU A 757 19.49 -38.24 39.10
CA GLU A 757 19.43 -39.69 39.30
C GLU A 757 20.60 -40.40 38.58
N LEU A 758 20.96 -40.00 37.37
CA LEU A 758 22.13 -40.51 36.66
C LEU A 758 23.44 -40.18 37.37
N ARG A 759 23.56 -39.02 38.03
CA ARG A 759 24.73 -38.66 38.85
C ARG A 759 24.76 -39.50 40.18
N LYS A 760 23.64 -39.78 40.81
CA LYS A 760 23.58 -40.65 41.98
C LYS A 760 23.88 -42.12 41.65
N SER A 761 23.54 -42.62 40.48
CA SER A 761 23.89 -43.98 40.04
C SER A 761 25.35 -44.15 39.68
N ARG A 762 26.03 -43.08 39.22
CA ARG A 762 27.48 -43.07 38.91
C ARG A 762 28.33 -43.08 40.20
N ASN A 763 27.91 -42.41 41.27
CA ASN A 763 28.64 -42.37 42.53
C ASN A 763 28.47 -43.67 43.39
N ARG A 764 27.54 -44.58 43.02
CA ARG A 764 27.40 -45.90 43.66
C ARG A 764 28.25 -47.01 43.01
N ARG A 765 29.02 -46.74 41.96
CA ARG A 765 29.90 -47.71 41.32
C ARG A 765 31.39 -47.48 41.62
N HIS A 766 31.71 -46.59 42.57
CA HIS A 766 33.06 -46.31 43.04
C HIS A 766 33.18 -46.41 44.57
N HIS A 767 32.44 -47.39 45.17
CA HIS A 767 32.76 -47.90 46.51
C HIS A 767 32.67 -49.41 46.52
#